data_8c540f2754bdd15328637c199dc4ded9
#
_entry.id   8c540f2754bdd15328637c199dc4ded9
#
_cell.length_a   1.000
_cell.length_b   1.000
_cell.length_c   1.000
_cell.angle_alpha   90.00
_cell.angle_beta   90.00
_cell.angle_gamma   90.00
#
_symmetry.space_group_name_H-M   'P 1'
#
loop_
_entity.id
_entity.type
_entity.pdbx_description
1 polymer ?
#
loop_
_entity_poly.entity_id
_entity_poly.type
_entity_poly.pdbx_seq_one_letter_code
_entity_poly.pdbx_strand_id
1 'polypeptide(L)'
;RAFARFTQRFINRPEEEEKKATVKNAFYSLQLDYSRYNNNVQDFVHGDRLFDYGYVGRFVTYRAPQFELRNNQWAQIGERDTLVAFTPGGQNPDLAAFNSFYFNAFDPSPYPVQYLFGAPDGSDPNYIGFYENFQQTTSRGVLWNGDRPRSVYNMWNNIGFIDDPNGAEFRKRQNDQIRFTASGSADIAGHALAIGVEYEQLTQRRYDLAPIGLWTRARSLANFHIREWQDTLPTNIVQLPGSTLPFYFYSRNVGSDQPFFDRSLRLALGLNPDGTDFIDVDALDPSVYSLDMFSADELINSGNGTLVSYVGYDHLGNRVSGRPSFDSFFNGKDDNGNFSRLQAPFQPIYMAGYVMDKFAFDDIIFNVGVRVDRYDANQVVLKDKYLWQEAYTAGSAVPSSEIASQLANRPSNIGDDYVVYVDSYDQPNVIKGYRNGDTWYSASGVELADGNSLQESGSIRPYLIGGDQRTDLPGSPLRKSAWTDYTPAVNVMPRVAFSFPISDEAVFFAHYDVLTQRPNAGQSRLNLVDYAYIENTGDILNNPALKPTKTIDYELGFQQVLSKASSLKLSAFYRELRDQIQIRNVVNAWPRDYRTYDNFDFGTVKGFTMTFDLRRTGNVWMRASYTLQFADGTGSGPNTGINLINSGQPNLRTIAPLDFDQRHRIQVTFDYRYGGGSDYNGPVLFGKNILERMGMNVVSILGSGTPYSRSSQVVSEATGASNYLLDGTLNGARLPWQFTTDVQFDKEIPLTFGGEGDKAKSANLRVFLLITNIFNTENITGVYRYTGSPVNDGFLAQLTDTSQIDPQSFRDLYGIKINNPNNFGAPRTIRLGVSFDF
;
A
#
# COMPACT_ATOMS: atom_id res chain seq x y z
N ARG A 1 -8.03 20.52 13.22
CA ARG A 1 -9.47 20.46 12.88
C ARG A 1 -10.18 21.70 13.43
N ALA A 2 -11.04 22.31 12.62
CA ALA A 2 -11.93 23.39 13.00
C ALA A 2 -13.33 23.04 12.50
N PHE A 3 -14.36 23.41 13.25
CA PHE A 3 -15.73 23.26 12.81
C PHE A 3 -16.60 24.40 13.36
N ALA A 4 -17.65 24.70 12.62
CA ALA A 4 -18.72 25.58 13.06
C ALA A 4 -20.05 24.82 12.93
N ARG A 5 -20.84 24.80 13.99
CA ARG A 5 -22.18 24.20 14.00
C ARG A 5 -23.19 25.22 14.46
N PHE A 6 -24.25 25.33 13.67
CA PHE A 6 -25.45 26.07 14.04
C PHE A 6 -26.61 25.07 14.20
N THR A 7 -27.28 25.10 15.34
CA THR A 7 -28.45 24.27 15.59
C THR A 7 -29.60 25.15 16.10
N GLN A 8 -30.71 25.12 15.38
CA GLN A 8 -31.96 25.75 15.82
C GLN A 8 -32.92 24.65 16.27
N ARG A 9 -33.39 24.76 17.50
CA ARG A 9 -34.45 23.92 18.04
C ARG A 9 -35.70 24.79 18.22
N PHE A 10 -36.83 24.24 17.79
CA PHE A 10 -38.13 24.87 18.02
C PHE A 10 -38.66 24.31 19.34
N ILE A 11 -38.56 25.14 20.39
CA ILE A 11 -38.88 24.75 21.76
C ILE A 11 -40.39 24.55 21.86
N ASN A 12 -40.76 23.45 22.47
CA ASN A 12 -42.14 23.10 22.70
C ASN A 12 -42.83 24.14 23.62
N ARG A 13 -44.09 24.42 23.31
CA ARG A 13 -44.99 25.25 24.09
C ARG A 13 -45.47 24.49 25.33
N PRO A 14 -46.15 25.14 26.33
CA PRO A 14 -46.70 24.47 27.50
C PRO A 14 -47.52 23.23 27.15
N GLU A 15 -47.51 22.17 27.99
CA GLU A 15 -48.08 20.84 27.73
C GLU A 15 -49.47 20.80 27.07
N GLU A 16 -50.33 21.76 27.36
CA GLU A 16 -51.68 21.85 26.81
C GLU A 16 -51.71 22.30 25.33
N GLU A 17 -50.72 23.14 24.88
CA GLU A 17 -50.60 23.55 23.48
C GLU A 17 -49.78 22.52 22.67
N GLU A 18 -48.94 21.81 23.33
CA GLU A 18 -48.10 20.75 22.71
C GLU A 18 -48.95 19.58 22.21
N LYS A 19 -49.99 19.21 22.94
CA LYS A 19 -50.95 18.16 22.54
C LYS A 19 -51.69 18.47 21.25
N LYS A 20 -51.80 19.76 20.88
CA LYS A 20 -52.53 20.22 19.67
C LYS A 20 -51.62 20.54 18.48
N ALA A 21 -50.30 20.57 18.69
CA ALA A 21 -49.38 20.89 17.60
C ALA A 21 -49.20 19.71 16.65
N THR A 22 -49.36 19.94 15.33
CA THR A 22 -49.13 18.95 14.30
C THR A 22 -47.65 18.60 14.12
N VAL A 23 -46.73 19.56 14.39
CA VAL A 23 -45.26 19.38 14.28
C VAL A 23 -44.66 19.57 15.69
N LYS A 24 -43.91 18.57 16.14
CA LYS A 24 -43.26 18.57 17.47
C LYS A 24 -41.76 18.26 17.30
N ASN A 25 -40.96 18.61 18.33
CA ASN A 25 -39.55 18.27 18.44
C ASN A 25 -38.74 18.67 17.19
N ALA A 26 -39.14 19.72 16.49
CA ALA A 26 -38.49 20.12 15.26
C ALA A 26 -37.13 20.77 15.57
N PHE A 27 -36.11 20.34 14.84
CA PHE A 27 -34.83 21.03 14.83
C PHE A 27 -34.14 20.89 13.46
N TYR A 28 -33.23 21.81 13.19
CA TYR A 28 -32.25 21.63 12.12
C TYR A 28 -30.85 22.01 12.60
N SER A 29 -29.86 21.40 11.98
CA SER A 29 -28.44 21.66 12.27
C SER A 29 -27.66 21.79 10.96
N LEU A 30 -26.86 22.85 10.89
CA LEU A 30 -25.91 23.10 9.80
C LEU A 30 -24.52 23.02 10.37
N GLN A 31 -23.61 22.29 9.74
CA GLN A 31 -22.24 22.17 10.20
C GLN A 31 -21.28 22.26 9.02
N LEU A 32 -20.22 23.07 9.20
CA LEU A 32 -19.07 23.14 8.31
C LEU A 32 -17.84 22.65 9.07
N ASP A 33 -17.15 21.67 8.53
CA ASP A 33 -15.91 21.12 9.08
C ASP A 33 -14.75 21.38 8.11
N TYR A 34 -13.60 21.73 8.67
CA TYR A 34 -12.31 21.71 7.99
C TYR A 34 -11.33 20.89 8.81
N SER A 35 -10.65 19.96 8.19
CA SER A 35 -9.57 19.22 8.81
C SER A 35 -8.34 19.16 7.92
N ARG A 36 -7.17 19.28 8.53
CA ARG A 36 -5.88 19.07 7.89
C ARG A 36 -5.10 18.02 8.66
N TYR A 37 -4.61 17.03 7.93
CA TYR A 37 -3.68 16.03 8.41
C TYR A 37 -2.37 16.15 7.65
N ASN A 38 -1.28 16.35 8.37
CA ASN A 38 0.08 16.34 7.84
C ASN A 38 0.86 15.19 8.48
N ASN A 39 1.56 14.44 7.66
CA ASN A 39 2.45 13.39 8.12
C ASN A 39 3.74 13.46 7.30
N ASN A 40 4.85 13.73 7.97
CA ASN A 40 6.18 13.68 7.38
C ASN A 40 6.92 12.52 8.05
N VAL A 41 7.53 11.69 7.22
CA VAL A 41 8.41 10.59 7.65
C VAL A 41 9.77 10.87 7.03
N GLN A 42 10.78 11.00 7.85
CA GLN A 42 12.16 11.19 7.43
C GLN A 42 13.08 10.68 8.53
N ASP A 43 14.31 10.40 8.19
CA ASP A 43 15.32 10.07 9.20
C ASP A 43 15.55 11.26 10.13
N PHE A 44 15.66 10.98 11.38
CA PHE A 44 15.81 11.98 12.45
C PHE A 44 17.18 12.69 12.38
N VAL A 45 18.24 11.98 11.94
CA VAL A 45 19.60 12.52 11.83
C VAL A 45 19.82 13.26 10.52
N HIS A 46 19.39 12.64 9.41
CA HIS A 46 19.68 13.13 8.06
C HIS A 46 18.71 14.20 7.59
N GLY A 47 17.42 14.07 7.97
CA GLY A 47 16.38 15.05 7.57
C GLY A 47 16.33 15.24 6.06
N ASP A 48 16.51 16.47 5.59
CA ASP A 48 16.45 16.82 4.16
C ASP A 48 17.79 16.63 3.41
N ARG A 49 18.84 16.16 4.10
CA ARG A 49 20.13 15.85 3.46
C ARG A 49 20.07 14.47 2.79
N LEU A 50 19.48 14.41 1.62
CA LEU A 50 19.04 13.17 0.96
C LEU A 50 20.21 12.25 0.55
N PHE A 51 21.40 12.78 0.29
CA PHE A 51 22.59 12.00 -0.02
C PHE A 51 23.38 11.54 1.22
N ASP A 52 23.00 11.97 2.44
CA ASP A 52 23.53 11.37 3.68
C ASP A 52 22.93 9.98 3.92
N TYR A 53 21.72 9.71 3.38
CA TYR A 53 21.07 8.40 3.49
C TYR A 53 21.86 7.33 2.73
N GLY A 54 22.28 6.31 3.46
CA GLY A 54 23.06 5.21 2.91
C GLY A 54 24.50 5.58 2.51
N TYR A 55 24.98 6.77 2.87
CA TYR A 55 26.36 7.13 2.65
C TYR A 55 27.26 6.42 3.65
N VAL A 56 28.20 5.59 3.16
CA VAL A 56 29.14 4.82 4.01
C VAL A 56 30.53 5.45 4.04
N GLY A 57 30.93 6.18 3.00
CA GLY A 57 32.22 6.83 2.93
C GLY A 57 32.67 7.12 1.50
N ARG A 58 33.92 7.55 1.39
CA ARG A 58 34.60 7.81 0.11
C ARG A 58 35.35 6.59 -0.36
N PHE A 59 35.15 6.25 -1.63
CA PHE A 59 35.87 5.19 -2.31
C PHE A 59 36.85 5.82 -3.32
N VAL A 60 38.09 5.37 -3.31
CA VAL A 60 39.05 5.76 -4.32
C VAL A 60 39.26 4.59 -5.26
N THR A 61 38.93 4.78 -6.51
CA THR A 61 39.06 3.77 -7.56
C THR A 61 40.20 4.16 -8.52
N TYR A 62 40.96 3.16 -8.94
CA TYR A 62 41.92 3.29 -10.03
C TYR A 62 41.35 2.61 -11.27
N ARG A 63 41.37 3.33 -12.39
CA ARG A 63 40.82 2.85 -13.67
C ARG A 63 41.97 2.42 -14.59
N ALA A 64 42.10 1.12 -14.74
CA ALA A 64 43.11 0.54 -15.65
C ALA A 64 42.48 0.23 -17.01
N PRO A 65 43.14 0.58 -18.13
CA PRO A 65 42.67 0.22 -19.44
C PRO A 65 42.62 -1.31 -19.61
N GLN A 66 41.52 -1.82 -20.16
CA GLN A 66 41.37 -3.22 -20.55
C GLN A 66 41.69 -3.38 -22.04
N PHE A 67 42.43 -4.42 -22.37
CA PHE A 67 42.83 -4.71 -23.73
C PHE A 67 42.33 -6.08 -24.18
N GLU A 68 41.98 -6.19 -25.44
CA GLU A 68 41.69 -7.43 -26.13
C GLU A 68 42.60 -7.56 -27.36
N LEU A 69 43.05 -8.76 -27.64
CA LEU A 69 43.86 -9.03 -28.85
C LEU A 69 42.97 -9.05 -30.09
N ARG A 70 43.11 -8.03 -30.94
CA ARG A 70 42.40 -7.91 -32.21
C ARG A 70 43.38 -7.63 -33.33
N ASN A 71 43.32 -8.39 -34.41
CA ASN A 71 44.17 -8.15 -35.62
C ASN A 71 45.67 -7.96 -35.31
N ASN A 72 46.24 -8.79 -34.44
CA ASN A 72 47.65 -8.73 -34.02
C ASN A 72 48.09 -7.45 -33.29
N GLN A 73 47.15 -6.81 -32.58
CA GLN A 73 47.35 -5.68 -31.73
C GLN A 73 46.51 -5.75 -30.45
N TRP A 74 46.95 -5.18 -29.36
CA TRP A 74 46.18 -5.05 -28.12
C TRP A 74 45.27 -3.81 -28.23
N ALA A 75 44.00 -4.00 -28.52
CA ALA A 75 43.00 -2.91 -28.62
C ALA A 75 42.36 -2.66 -27.27
N GLN A 76 42.35 -1.43 -26.81
CA GLN A 76 41.57 -1.05 -25.61
C GLN A 76 40.07 -1.23 -25.88
N ILE A 77 39.43 -2.01 -25.04
CA ILE A 77 37.98 -2.26 -25.12
C ILE A 77 37.20 -1.62 -24.00
N GLY A 78 37.91 -1.07 -23.01
CA GLY A 78 37.29 -0.49 -21.84
C GLY A 78 38.28 -0.04 -20.79
N GLU A 79 37.79 0.22 -19.62
CA GLU A 79 38.52 0.42 -18.38
C GLU A 79 38.00 -0.50 -17.29
N ARG A 80 38.90 -0.91 -16.41
CA ARG A 80 38.62 -1.74 -15.26
C ARG A 80 38.75 -0.92 -14.00
N ASP A 81 37.75 -0.89 -13.17
CA ASP A 81 37.78 -0.20 -11.89
C ASP A 81 38.41 -1.10 -10.83
N THR A 82 39.46 -0.61 -10.17
CA THR A 82 40.10 -1.27 -9.06
C THR A 82 39.99 -0.36 -7.82
N LEU A 83 39.34 -0.86 -6.76
CA LEU A 83 39.24 -0.14 -5.50
C LEU A 83 40.58 -0.13 -4.78
N VAL A 84 41.14 1.06 -4.51
CA VAL A 84 42.46 1.22 -3.90
C VAL A 84 42.38 1.72 -2.47
N ALA A 85 41.33 2.47 -2.08
CA ALA A 85 41.18 2.97 -0.73
C ALA A 85 39.73 3.24 -0.38
N PHE A 86 39.41 3.14 0.91
CA PHE A 86 38.13 3.50 1.49
C PHE A 86 38.35 4.40 2.70
N THR A 87 37.64 5.55 2.74
CA THR A 87 37.64 6.45 3.89
C THR A 87 36.25 6.45 4.50
N PRO A 88 36.05 5.93 5.73
CA PRO A 88 34.72 5.90 6.37
C PRO A 88 34.10 7.27 6.50
N GLY A 89 32.80 7.37 6.24
CA GLY A 89 31.99 8.57 6.45
C GLY A 89 31.49 8.68 7.89
N GLY A 90 31.19 9.90 8.32
CA GLY A 90 30.61 10.17 9.65
C GLY A 90 29.09 10.19 9.70
N GLN A 91 28.41 10.14 8.55
CA GLN A 91 26.97 10.26 8.45
C GLN A 91 26.22 9.00 8.98
N ASN A 92 26.76 7.81 8.66
CA ASN A 92 26.23 6.51 9.08
C ASN A 92 27.36 5.69 9.73
N PRO A 93 27.73 5.98 11.00
CA PRO A 93 28.94 5.41 11.61
C PRO A 93 28.90 3.89 11.73
N ASP A 94 27.73 3.30 11.98
CA ASP A 94 27.58 1.85 12.10
C ASP A 94 27.77 1.14 10.75
N LEU A 95 27.18 1.70 9.68
CA LEU A 95 27.38 1.20 8.31
C LEU A 95 28.84 1.39 7.86
N ALA A 96 29.44 2.53 8.17
CA ALA A 96 30.83 2.83 7.87
C ALA A 96 31.80 1.88 8.60
N ALA A 97 31.52 1.57 9.87
CA ALA A 97 32.29 0.60 10.66
C ALA A 97 32.14 -0.83 10.11
N PHE A 98 30.92 -1.24 9.76
CA PHE A 98 30.65 -2.52 9.11
C PHE A 98 31.44 -2.65 7.81
N ASN A 99 31.40 -1.61 6.98
CA ASN A 99 32.08 -1.60 5.70
C ASN A 99 33.61 -1.63 5.89
N SER A 100 34.14 -0.88 6.86
CA SER A 100 35.58 -0.87 7.20
C SER A 100 36.06 -2.25 7.64
N PHE A 101 35.25 -2.98 8.40
CA PHE A 101 35.58 -4.35 8.81
C PHE A 101 35.74 -5.27 7.59
N TYR A 102 34.78 -5.27 6.67
CA TYR A 102 34.87 -6.09 5.47
C TYR A 102 35.96 -5.64 4.52
N PHE A 103 36.16 -4.34 4.35
CA PHE A 103 37.23 -3.79 3.53
C PHE A 103 38.64 -4.20 4.05
N ASN A 104 38.88 -4.06 5.34
CA ASN A 104 40.16 -4.39 5.96
C ASN A 104 40.41 -5.91 6.04
N ALA A 105 39.34 -6.73 6.17
CA ALA A 105 39.46 -8.19 6.24
C ALA A 105 39.99 -8.79 4.93
N PHE A 106 39.86 -8.09 3.80
CA PHE A 106 40.35 -8.54 2.51
C PHE A 106 41.70 -7.95 2.09
N ASP A 107 42.35 -7.18 2.99
CA ASP A 107 43.68 -6.54 2.80
C ASP A 107 43.86 -6.09 1.34
N PRO A 108 43.38 -4.91 0.95
CA PRO A 108 43.71 -4.34 -0.34
C PRO A 108 45.13 -3.80 -0.21
N SER A 109 46.13 -4.68 -0.15
CA SER A 109 47.51 -4.31 -0.25
C SER A 109 47.68 -3.52 -1.54
N PRO A 110 48.09 -2.24 -1.50
CA PRO A 110 48.20 -1.45 -2.71
C PRO A 110 49.25 -2.10 -3.64
N TYR A 111 48.75 -2.82 -4.64
CA TYR A 111 49.61 -3.28 -5.72
C TYR A 111 50.08 -2.06 -6.50
N PRO A 112 51.38 -1.97 -6.73
CA PRO A 112 51.89 -0.93 -7.62
C PRO A 112 51.18 -1.04 -8.98
N VAL A 113 50.80 0.10 -9.53
CA VAL A 113 50.10 0.26 -10.80
C VAL A 113 50.70 -0.55 -11.97
N GLN A 114 51.98 -0.84 -11.88
CA GLN A 114 52.69 -1.62 -12.88
C GLN A 114 52.26 -3.09 -13.01
N TYR A 115 51.52 -3.65 -12.05
CA TYR A 115 50.97 -5.02 -12.12
C TYR A 115 49.56 -5.11 -12.68
N LEU A 116 48.93 -3.99 -12.99
CA LEU A 116 47.59 -3.96 -13.56
C LEU A 116 47.50 -4.53 -14.99
N PHE A 117 48.62 -4.78 -15.59
CA PHE A 117 48.76 -5.43 -16.90
C PHE A 117 49.11 -6.91 -16.84
N GLY A 118 49.15 -7.50 -15.64
CA GLY A 118 49.35 -8.93 -15.46
C GLY A 118 48.20 -9.77 -16.06
N ALA A 119 48.55 -10.93 -16.57
CA ALA A 119 47.60 -11.81 -17.24
C ALA A 119 46.55 -12.36 -16.25
N PRO A 120 45.23 -12.20 -16.55
CA PRO A 120 44.16 -12.77 -15.71
C PRO A 120 44.05 -14.30 -15.83
N ASP A 121 44.91 -14.94 -16.61
CA ASP A 121 44.89 -16.40 -16.86
C ASP A 121 45.57 -17.24 -15.78
N GLY A 122 46.03 -16.62 -14.69
CA GLY A 122 46.74 -17.29 -13.60
C GLY A 122 48.18 -17.62 -13.89
N SER A 123 48.73 -17.13 -15.01
CA SER A 123 50.14 -17.34 -15.36
C SER A 123 51.09 -16.45 -14.54
N ASP A 124 50.61 -15.38 -13.93
CA ASP A 124 51.37 -14.56 -12.99
C ASP A 124 51.01 -14.93 -11.52
N PRO A 125 51.97 -15.58 -10.77
CA PRO A 125 51.72 -15.94 -9.38
C PRO A 125 51.50 -14.73 -8.44
N ASN A 126 51.81 -13.51 -8.90
CA ASN A 126 51.60 -12.28 -8.16
C ASN A 126 50.31 -11.59 -8.54
N TYR A 127 49.52 -12.15 -9.47
CA TYR A 127 48.23 -11.70 -9.80
C TYR A 127 47.25 -12.10 -8.68
N ILE A 128 47.08 -11.23 -7.74
CA ILE A 128 45.99 -11.36 -6.76
C ILE A 128 44.82 -10.55 -7.30
N GLY A 129 43.77 -11.26 -7.72
CA GLY A 129 42.55 -10.66 -8.27
C GLY A 129 41.78 -9.89 -7.20
N PHE A 130 42.32 -8.75 -6.75
CA PHE A 130 41.65 -7.88 -5.82
C PHE A 130 40.64 -6.99 -6.55
N TYR A 131 39.39 -7.08 -6.12
CA TYR A 131 38.29 -6.15 -6.46
C TYR A 131 38.29 -5.71 -7.93
N GLU A 132 38.23 -6.69 -8.81
CA GLU A 132 38.33 -6.44 -10.24
C GLU A 132 37.25 -5.53 -10.77
N ASN A 133 36.12 -5.47 -10.07
CA ASN A 133 35.01 -4.57 -10.39
C ASN A 133 34.09 -4.40 -9.17
N PHE A 134 33.16 -3.47 -9.30
CA PHE A 134 32.11 -3.18 -8.35
C PHE A 134 31.33 -4.43 -7.86
N GLN A 135 30.97 -5.34 -8.77
CA GLN A 135 30.20 -6.55 -8.42
C GLN A 135 30.99 -7.53 -7.55
N GLN A 136 32.30 -7.67 -7.77
CA GLN A 136 33.13 -8.53 -6.95
C GLN A 136 33.27 -7.99 -5.52
N THR A 137 33.41 -6.67 -5.36
CA THR A 137 33.46 -6.03 -4.04
C THR A 137 32.17 -6.26 -3.25
N THR A 138 31.02 -6.04 -3.88
CA THR A 138 29.71 -6.23 -3.24
C THR A 138 29.42 -7.71 -2.97
N SER A 139 29.87 -8.63 -3.81
CA SER A 139 29.70 -10.08 -3.58
C SER A 139 30.47 -10.58 -2.34
N ARG A 140 31.51 -9.86 -1.93
CA ARG A 140 32.31 -10.14 -0.73
C ARG A 140 31.82 -9.42 0.53
N GLY A 141 30.72 -8.64 0.45
CA GLY A 141 30.11 -7.98 1.59
C GLY A 141 30.45 -6.50 1.77
N VAL A 142 31.32 -5.92 0.94
CA VAL A 142 31.55 -4.47 0.95
C VAL A 142 30.32 -3.75 0.45
N LEU A 143 29.88 -2.72 1.17
CA LEU A 143 28.74 -1.87 0.82
C LEU A 143 29.25 -0.64 0.09
N TRP A 144 28.64 -0.32 -1.04
CA TRP A 144 28.80 0.98 -1.68
C TRP A 144 27.78 1.97 -1.12
N ASN A 145 27.98 3.26 -1.37
CA ASN A 145 27.00 4.26 -0.97
C ASN A 145 25.61 3.90 -1.55
N GLY A 146 24.60 3.86 -0.71
CA GLY A 146 23.25 3.41 -1.09
C GLY A 146 23.00 1.91 -1.07
N ASP A 147 23.99 1.08 -0.76
CA ASP A 147 23.81 -0.35 -0.55
C ASP A 147 23.28 -0.65 0.85
N ARG A 148 22.68 -1.83 1.00
CA ARG A 148 22.18 -2.36 2.28
C ARG A 148 22.87 -3.67 2.61
N PRO A 149 23.14 -3.95 3.90
CA PRO A 149 23.56 -5.29 4.31
C PRO A 149 22.53 -6.34 3.86
N ARG A 150 23.03 -7.52 3.46
CA ARG A 150 22.14 -8.62 3.05
C ARG A 150 21.20 -9.00 4.18
N SER A 151 19.93 -9.27 3.83
CA SER A 151 18.87 -9.50 4.80
C SER A 151 19.11 -10.66 5.77
N VAL A 152 19.86 -11.69 5.37
CA VAL A 152 20.22 -12.83 6.24
C VAL A 152 21.16 -12.38 7.37
N TYR A 153 22.09 -11.48 7.08
CA TYR A 153 23.03 -10.95 8.06
C TYR A 153 22.52 -9.71 8.79
N ASN A 154 21.41 -9.15 8.34
CA ASN A 154 20.77 -8.00 8.95
C ASN A 154 19.73 -8.43 9.96
N MET A 155 20.17 -8.81 11.16
CA MET A 155 19.29 -9.20 12.26
C MET A 155 18.37 -8.06 12.73
N TRP A 156 18.71 -6.81 12.45
CA TRP A 156 17.92 -5.63 12.82
C TRP A 156 16.55 -5.57 12.12
N ASN A 157 16.37 -6.21 10.99
CA ASN A 157 15.07 -6.32 10.33
C ASN A 157 13.98 -6.95 11.21
N ASN A 158 14.37 -7.71 12.24
CA ASN A 158 13.41 -8.39 13.13
C ASN A 158 13.18 -7.66 14.45
N ILE A 159 14.10 -6.82 14.89
CA ILE A 159 14.09 -6.23 16.24
C ILE A 159 13.99 -4.71 16.24
N GLY A 160 13.56 -4.13 15.13
CA GLY A 160 13.60 -2.69 14.92
C GLY A 160 15.02 -2.23 14.58
N PHE A 161 15.15 -1.08 14.02
CA PHE A 161 16.36 -0.74 13.33
C PHE A 161 16.80 0.69 13.54
N ILE A 162 18.07 0.85 13.83
CA ILE A 162 18.69 2.14 14.14
C ILE A 162 18.90 2.94 12.85
N ASP A 163 19.48 2.30 11.84
CA ASP A 163 19.62 2.88 10.50
C ASP A 163 18.62 2.22 9.62
N ASP A 164 17.39 2.54 9.84
CA ASP A 164 16.28 1.93 9.17
C ASP A 164 16.62 1.59 7.72
N PRO A 165 16.68 0.31 7.31
CA PRO A 165 16.70 -0.02 5.89
C PRO A 165 15.43 0.45 5.20
N ASN A 166 14.36 0.74 5.98
CA ASN A 166 13.22 1.50 5.55
C ASN A 166 13.37 2.99 5.87
N GLY A 167 14.31 3.42 6.66
CA GLY A 167 14.76 4.80 6.89
C GLY A 167 15.23 5.48 5.63
N ALA A 168 15.25 4.71 4.68
CA ALA A 168 15.16 5.08 3.32
C ALA A 168 13.84 5.70 2.90
N GLU A 169 12.86 5.88 3.74
CA GLU A 169 11.63 6.58 3.38
C GLU A 169 11.72 8.07 3.72
N PHE A 170 11.69 8.88 2.69
CA PHE A 170 11.41 10.30 2.81
C PHE A 170 10.01 10.57 2.28
N ARG A 171 9.06 10.92 3.16
CA ARG A 171 7.65 10.98 2.82
C ARG A 171 7.00 12.24 3.35
N LYS A 172 6.22 12.91 2.49
CA LYS A 172 5.33 14.01 2.87
C LYS A 172 3.91 13.64 2.48
N ARG A 173 2.98 13.66 3.42
CA ARG A 173 1.55 13.45 3.16
C ARG A 173 0.75 14.61 3.73
N GLN A 174 -0.17 15.14 2.94
CA GLN A 174 -1.11 16.13 3.36
C GLN A 174 -2.50 15.80 2.86
N ASN A 175 -3.45 15.72 3.80
CA ASN A 175 -4.86 15.55 3.50
C ASN A 175 -5.62 16.76 4.07
N ASP A 176 -6.27 17.51 3.20
CA ASP A 176 -7.19 18.59 3.55
C ASP A 176 -8.61 18.11 3.24
N GLN A 177 -9.52 18.24 4.19
CA GLN A 177 -10.92 17.86 4.02
C GLN A 177 -11.82 19.03 4.38
N ILE A 178 -12.75 19.33 3.48
CA ILE A 178 -13.88 20.23 3.72
C ILE A 178 -15.14 19.37 3.71
N ARG A 179 -15.97 19.52 4.74
CA ARG A 179 -17.25 18.82 4.86
C ARG A 179 -18.34 19.78 5.29
N PHE A 180 -19.45 19.74 4.56
CA PHE A 180 -20.69 20.42 4.92
C PHE A 180 -21.76 19.38 5.19
N THR A 181 -22.47 19.50 6.30
CA THR A 181 -23.63 18.68 6.65
C THR A 181 -24.80 19.55 7.04
N ALA A 182 -25.98 19.23 6.53
CA ALA A 182 -27.22 19.79 6.98
C ALA A 182 -28.18 18.64 7.35
N SER A 183 -28.80 18.70 8.52
CA SER A 183 -29.75 17.70 8.97
C SER A 183 -30.92 18.36 9.70
N GLY A 184 -32.07 17.75 9.62
CA GLY A 184 -33.26 18.19 10.35
C GLY A 184 -34.11 16.99 10.74
N SER A 185 -34.84 17.13 11.82
CA SER A 185 -35.88 16.18 12.21
C SER A 185 -37.10 16.87 12.79
N ALA A 186 -38.23 16.22 12.69
CA ALA A 186 -39.49 16.65 13.28
C ALA A 186 -40.43 15.47 13.50
N ASP A 187 -41.24 15.51 14.55
CA ASP A 187 -42.33 14.58 14.79
C ASP A 187 -43.60 15.16 14.20
N ILE A 188 -44.19 14.46 13.25
CA ILE A 188 -45.42 14.89 12.51
C ILE A 188 -46.42 13.76 12.54
N ALA A 189 -47.56 13.97 13.20
CA ALA A 189 -48.70 13.05 13.22
C ALA A 189 -48.35 11.57 13.56
N GLY A 190 -47.40 11.36 14.47
CA GLY A 190 -46.95 10.01 14.90
C GLY A 190 -45.74 9.46 14.12
N HIS A 191 -45.26 10.21 13.13
CA HIS A 191 -44.06 9.91 12.35
C HIS A 191 -42.87 10.76 12.83
N ALA A 192 -41.73 10.14 13.16
CA ALA A 192 -40.49 10.84 13.47
C ALA A 192 -39.61 10.88 12.22
N LEU A 193 -39.78 11.96 11.46
CA LEU A 193 -39.05 12.16 10.18
C LEU A 193 -37.66 12.75 10.43
N ALA A 194 -36.65 12.21 9.75
CA ALA A 194 -35.30 12.76 9.71
C ALA A 194 -34.82 12.87 8.26
N ILE A 195 -34.24 14.03 7.91
CA ILE A 195 -33.67 14.30 6.60
C ILE A 195 -32.25 14.84 6.76
N GLY A 196 -31.39 14.61 5.79
CA GLY A 196 -30.08 15.22 5.79
C GLY A 196 -29.40 15.18 4.45
N VAL A 197 -28.45 16.10 4.29
CA VAL A 197 -27.57 16.16 3.13
C VAL A 197 -26.13 16.35 3.61
N GLU A 198 -25.19 15.83 2.81
CA GLU A 198 -23.77 15.87 3.09
C GLU A 198 -23.02 16.17 1.79
N TYR A 199 -22.03 17.06 1.90
CA TYR A 199 -21.03 17.30 0.87
C TYR A 199 -19.66 17.19 1.51
N GLU A 200 -18.75 16.43 0.88
CA GLU A 200 -17.37 16.28 1.31
C GLU A 200 -16.44 16.39 0.11
N GLN A 201 -15.39 17.16 0.25
CA GLN A 201 -14.27 17.19 -0.69
C GLN A 201 -12.98 16.95 0.09
N LEU A 202 -12.25 15.90 -0.32
CA LEU A 202 -10.95 15.56 0.20
C LEU A 202 -9.88 16.01 -0.82
N THR A 203 -8.82 16.64 -0.36
CA THR A 203 -7.63 16.94 -1.18
C THR A 203 -6.44 16.18 -0.60
N GLN A 204 -5.98 15.18 -1.33
CA GLN A 204 -4.82 14.37 -0.92
C GLN A 204 -3.59 14.75 -1.75
N ARG A 205 -2.49 14.98 -1.01
CA ARG A 205 -1.16 15.19 -1.58
C ARG A 205 -0.20 14.18 -0.98
N ARG A 206 0.65 13.64 -1.80
CA ARG A 206 1.65 12.65 -1.40
C ARG A 206 2.94 12.88 -2.17
N TYR A 207 4.06 12.78 -1.45
CA TYR A 207 5.40 12.72 -1.99
C TYR A 207 6.16 11.62 -1.25
N ASP A 208 6.70 10.68 -1.97
CA ASP A 208 7.53 9.60 -1.44
C ASP A 208 8.81 9.56 -2.26
N LEU A 209 9.94 9.53 -1.58
CA LEU A 209 11.27 9.41 -2.17
C LEU A 209 12.00 8.25 -1.47
N ALA A 210 12.74 7.45 -2.22
CA ALA A 210 13.68 6.45 -1.71
C ALA A 210 15.12 7.00 -1.76
N PRO A 211 15.60 7.72 -0.71
CA PRO A 211 16.86 8.47 -0.78
C PRO A 211 18.07 7.59 -1.07
N ILE A 212 18.13 6.40 -0.48
CA ILE A 212 19.24 5.44 -0.69
C ILE A 212 19.43 5.14 -2.19
N GLY A 213 18.33 5.02 -2.94
CA GLY A 213 18.36 4.76 -4.37
C GLY A 213 18.99 5.87 -5.22
N LEU A 214 19.13 7.09 -4.67
CA LEU A 214 19.74 8.21 -5.37
C LEU A 214 21.22 7.94 -5.70
N TRP A 215 21.95 7.24 -4.86
CA TRP A 215 23.34 6.86 -5.13
C TRP A 215 23.47 5.95 -6.35
N THR A 216 22.66 4.91 -6.41
CA THR A 216 22.63 4.01 -7.57
C THR A 216 22.20 4.75 -8.83
N ARG A 217 21.23 5.67 -8.69
CA ARG A 217 20.79 6.48 -9.83
C ARG A 217 21.88 7.45 -10.31
N ALA A 218 22.55 8.15 -9.38
CA ALA A 218 23.69 9.03 -9.71
C ALA A 218 24.79 8.28 -10.47
N ARG A 219 25.17 7.08 -10.01
CA ARG A 219 26.13 6.23 -10.73
C ARG A 219 25.68 5.83 -12.12
N SER A 220 24.38 5.55 -12.29
CA SER A 220 23.84 5.12 -13.59
C SER A 220 23.76 6.26 -14.62
N LEU A 221 23.64 7.51 -14.15
CA LEU A 221 23.49 8.69 -15.00
C LEU A 221 24.83 9.40 -15.25
N ALA A 222 25.71 9.47 -14.25
CA ALA A 222 27.03 10.03 -14.42
C ALA A 222 27.80 9.29 -15.52
N ASN A 223 28.49 10.03 -16.35
CA ASN A 223 29.31 9.50 -17.47
C ASN A 223 28.52 8.70 -18.55
N PHE A 224 27.20 8.73 -18.52
CA PHE A 224 26.39 7.89 -19.43
C PHE A 224 26.69 8.17 -20.90
N HIS A 225 26.86 9.43 -21.30
CA HIS A 225 27.13 9.86 -22.66
C HIS A 225 28.56 9.53 -23.14
N ILE A 226 29.45 9.13 -22.21
CA ILE A 226 30.84 8.79 -22.53
C ILE A 226 31.18 7.32 -22.22
N ARG A 227 30.20 6.44 -22.11
CA ARG A 227 30.40 5.02 -21.78
C ARG A 227 31.02 4.20 -22.92
N GLU A 228 30.80 4.62 -24.16
CA GLU A 228 31.28 3.90 -25.33
C GLU A 228 32.71 4.33 -25.75
N TRP A 229 33.48 3.38 -26.22
CA TRP A 229 34.84 3.60 -26.71
C TRP A 229 34.86 3.67 -28.22
N GLN A 230 35.66 4.62 -28.74
CA GLN A 230 36.02 4.64 -30.14
C GLN A 230 36.95 3.47 -30.44
N ASP A 231 36.74 2.74 -31.54
CA ASP A 231 37.54 1.57 -31.92
C ASP A 231 38.26 1.71 -33.29
N THR A 232 38.16 2.87 -33.91
CA THR A 232 38.64 3.11 -35.28
C THR A 232 39.92 3.96 -35.35
N LEU A 233 40.04 4.98 -34.48
CA LEU A 233 41.19 5.87 -34.49
C LEU A 233 41.87 5.89 -33.12
N PRO A 234 43.01 5.21 -32.93
CA PRO A 234 43.72 5.22 -31.69
C PRO A 234 44.28 6.61 -31.37
N THR A 235 44.15 7.02 -30.10
CA THR A 235 44.71 8.27 -29.58
C THR A 235 46.17 8.13 -29.22
N ASN A 236 46.61 6.91 -28.90
CA ASN A 236 48.00 6.62 -28.56
C ASN A 236 48.30 5.16 -28.89
N ILE A 237 49.57 4.89 -29.30
CA ILE A 237 50.05 3.53 -29.55
C ILE A 237 51.35 3.36 -28.72
N VAL A 238 51.34 2.41 -27.80
CA VAL A 238 52.43 2.19 -26.87
C VAL A 238 52.98 0.78 -27.01
N GLN A 239 54.30 0.65 -27.15
CA GLN A 239 54.99 -0.62 -27.03
C GLN A 239 55.43 -0.83 -25.59
N LEU A 240 54.80 -1.76 -24.88
CA LEU A 240 55.19 -2.06 -23.50
C LEU A 240 56.40 -3.02 -23.48
N PRO A 241 57.31 -2.83 -22.46
CA PRO A 241 58.44 -3.73 -22.28
C PRO A 241 57.99 -5.18 -22.08
N GLY A 242 58.54 -6.11 -22.88
CA GLY A 242 58.21 -7.53 -22.80
C GLY A 242 57.06 -7.98 -23.70
N SER A 243 56.28 -7.06 -24.25
CA SER A 243 55.23 -7.37 -25.22
C SER A 243 55.79 -7.35 -26.66
N THR A 244 55.38 -8.31 -27.47
CA THR A 244 55.75 -8.37 -28.91
C THR A 244 54.79 -7.58 -29.77
N LEU A 245 53.61 -7.20 -29.21
CA LEU A 245 52.56 -6.49 -29.93
C LEU A 245 52.28 -5.13 -29.33
N PRO A 246 51.93 -4.11 -30.12
CA PRO A 246 51.63 -2.78 -29.67
C PRO A 246 50.24 -2.72 -28.97
N PHE A 247 50.11 -1.80 -28.02
CA PHE A 247 48.85 -1.46 -27.31
C PHE A 247 48.27 -0.21 -27.94
N TYR A 248 47.02 -0.30 -28.36
CA TYR A 248 46.24 0.78 -28.99
C TYR A 248 45.23 1.34 -27.95
N PHE A 249 45.44 2.61 -27.59
CA PHE A 249 44.55 3.35 -26.71
C PHE A 249 43.55 4.16 -27.56
N TYR A 250 42.32 4.19 -27.12
CA TYR A 250 41.26 4.93 -27.80
C TYR A 250 40.63 5.98 -26.90
N SER A 251 40.02 7.01 -27.49
CA SER A 251 39.18 7.97 -26.77
C SER A 251 37.77 7.43 -26.58
N ARG A 252 37.04 8.05 -25.66
CA ARG A 252 35.61 7.77 -25.47
C ARG A 252 34.80 8.47 -26.56
N ASN A 253 33.77 7.83 -27.04
CA ASN A 253 32.75 8.45 -27.87
C ASN A 253 31.84 9.33 -26.99
N VAL A 254 31.48 10.50 -27.51
CA VAL A 254 30.52 11.39 -26.88
C VAL A 254 29.17 11.14 -27.55
N GLY A 255 28.25 10.51 -26.79
CA GLY A 255 26.86 10.31 -27.22
C GLY A 255 26.03 11.60 -27.12
N SER A 256 24.96 11.65 -27.87
CA SER A 256 23.98 12.76 -27.83
C SER A 256 22.95 12.62 -26.68
N ASP A 257 23.04 11.54 -25.92
CA ASP A 257 22.12 11.13 -24.88
C ASP A 257 22.61 11.45 -23.45
N GLN A 258 23.31 12.59 -23.30
CA GLN A 258 23.81 13.04 -22.01
C GLN A 258 22.65 13.32 -21.04
N PRO A 259 22.60 12.65 -19.87
CA PRO A 259 21.62 12.93 -18.83
C PRO A 259 21.73 14.34 -18.28
N PHE A 260 20.58 14.90 -17.87
CA PHE A 260 20.53 16.21 -17.20
C PHE A 260 21.34 16.20 -15.90
N PHE A 261 21.27 15.09 -15.13
CA PHE A 261 22.08 14.90 -13.93
C PHE A 261 23.58 15.00 -14.20
N ASP A 262 24.10 14.30 -15.22
CA ASP A 262 25.52 14.33 -15.54
C ASP A 262 25.99 15.75 -15.88
N ARG A 263 25.21 16.47 -16.67
CA ARG A 263 25.51 17.88 -17.04
C ARG A 263 25.52 18.79 -15.80
N SER A 264 24.52 18.64 -14.92
CA SER A 264 24.37 19.40 -13.68
C SER A 264 25.53 19.12 -12.72
N LEU A 265 25.91 17.84 -12.57
CA LEU A 265 27.04 17.45 -11.72
C LEU A 265 28.37 18.01 -12.24
N ARG A 266 28.61 17.97 -13.57
CA ARG A 266 29.79 18.58 -14.18
C ARG A 266 29.89 20.07 -13.91
N LEU A 267 28.79 20.78 -14.04
CA LEU A 267 28.71 22.22 -13.71
C LEU A 267 29.02 22.48 -12.24
N ALA A 268 28.48 21.68 -11.32
CA ALA A 268 28.75 21.81 -9.89
C ALA A 268 30.22 21.56 -9.53
N LEU A 269 30.90 20.68 -10.27
CA LEU A 269 32.33 20.38 -10.12
C LEU A 269 33.24 21.37 -10.85
N GLY A 270 32.69 22.33 -11.60
CA GLY A 270 33.47 23.27 -12.44
C GLY A 270 34.11 22.63 -13.65
N LEU A 271 33.63 21.47 -14.08
CA LEU A 271 34.06 20.76 -15.29
C LEU A 271 33.33 21.30 -16.53
N ASN A 272 33.88 20.98 -17.70
CA ASN A 272 33.15 21.23 -18.94
C ASN A 272 31.86 20.39 -18.98
N PRO A 273 30.68 21.02 -19.07
CA PRO A 273 29.39 20.27 -19.05
C PRO A 273 29.27 19.24 -20.18
N ASP A 274 29.90 19.48 -21.33
CA ASP A 274 29.90 18.57 -22.49
C ASP A 274 31.25 17.80 -22.61
N GLY A 275 32.02 17.74 -21.50
CA GLY A 275 33.38 17.14 -21.48
C GLY A 275 33.37 15.63 -21.32
N THR A 276 34.60 15.05 -21.47
CA THR A 276 34.82 13.60 -21.37
C THR A 276 35.55 13.20 -20.08
N ASP A 277 35.77 14.15 -19.15
CA ASP A 277 36.36 13.84 -17.84
C ASP A 277 35.42 12.85 -17.11
N PHE A 278 36.01 11.75 -16.62
CA PHE A 278 35.25 10.76 -15.89
C PHE A 278 35.02 11.21 -14.44
N ILE A 279 33.78 11.12 -13.99
CA ILE A 279 33.39 11.46 -12.62
C ILE A 279 33.23 10.17 -11.81
N ASP A 280 34.00 10.00 -10.76
CA ASP A 280 33.83 8.90 -9.79
C ASP A 280 32.83 9.38 -8.71
N VAL A 281 31.59 8.91 -8.79
CA VAL A 281 30.48 9.34 -7.93
C VAL A 281 30.76 9.01 -6.46
N ASP A 282 31.33 7.87 -6.17
CA ASP A 282 31.57 7.43 -4.79
C ASP A 282 32.85 8.03 -4.15
N ALA A 283 33.64 8.76 -4.92
CA ALA A 283 34.80 9.53 -4.42
C ALA A 283 34.41 10.93 -3.94
N LEU A 284 33.20 11.40 -4.20
CA LEU A 284 32.73 12.75 -3.87
C LEU A 284 32.09 12.80 -2.48
N ASP A 285 32.04 13.99 -1.90
CA ASP A 285 31.34 14.26 -0.66
C ASP A 285 29.83 14.34 -0.93
N PRO A 286 28.96 13.80 -0.06
CA PRO A 286 27.52 13.85 -0.26
C PRO A 286 26.96 15.28 -0.39
N SER A 287 27.62 16.29 0.15
CA SER A 287 27.21 17.69 0.03
C SER A 287 27.33 18.29 -1.38
N VAL A 288 28.05 17.60 -2.28
CA VAL A 288 28.12 17.99 -3.71
C VAL A 288 26.78 17.75 -4.42
N TYR A 289 26.00 16.78 -3.93
CA TYR A 289 24.78 16.33 -4.58
C TYR A 289 23.53 17.03 -4.04
N SER A 290 22.61 17.30 -4.93
CA SER A 290 21.27 17.79 -4.57
C SER A 290 20.21 17.22 -5.52
N LEU A 291 18.96 17.21 -5.06
CA LEU A 291 17.86 16.61 -5.83
C LEU A 291 17.53 17.39 -7.10
N ASP A 292 17.79 18.70 -7.12
CA ASP A 292 17.56 19.59 -8.27
C ASP A 292 18.55 19.39 -9.43
N MET A 293 19.60 18.58 -9.21
CA MET A 293 20.47 18.12 -10.30
C MET A 293 19.80 17.12 -11.22
N PHE A 294 18.67 16.50 -10.79
CA PHE A 294 17.94 15.50 -11.57
C PHE A 294 16.73 16.14 -12.25
N SER A 295 16.45 15.68 -13.47
CA SER A 295 15.15 15.93 -14.09
C SER A 295 14.05 15.02 -13.51
N ALA A 296 12.78 15.39 -13.72
CA ALA A 296 11.67 14.56 -13.25
C ALA A 296 11.73 13.14 -13.85
N ASP A 297 11.98 13.00 -15.16
CA ASP A 297 12.05 11.70 -15.84
C ASP A 297 13.18 10.80 -15.31
N GLU A 298 14.30 11.38 -14.92
CA GLU A 298 15.41 10.61 -14.33
C GLU A 298 15.07 10.00 -12.97
N LEU A 299 14.14 10.59 -12.21
CA LEU A 299 13.73 10.12 -10.89
C LEU A 299 12.51 9.18 -10.94
N ILE A 300 11.55 9.44 -11.85
CA ILE A 300 10.31 8.65 -11.94
C ILE A 300 10.43 7.43 -12.85
N ASN A 301 11.42 7.39 -13.75
CA ASN A 301 11.67 6.28 -14.67
C ASN A 301 13.13 5.83 -14.57
N SER A 302 13.50 5.18 -13.49
CA SER A 302 14.88 4.79 -13.21
C SER A 302 15.32 3.49 -13.88
N GLY A 303 14.47 2.84 -14.67
CA GLY A 303 14.73 1.53 -15.28
C GLY A 303 14.58 0.33 -14.32
N ASN A 304 14.80 0.54 -13.02
CA ASN A 304 14.63 -0.47 -11.96
C ASN A 304 13.48 -0.14 -11.00
N GLY A 305 12.62 0.81 -11.36
CA GLY A 305 11.52 1.29 -10.55
C GLY A 305 11.45 2.82 -10.46
N THR A 306 10.59 3.29 -9.61
CA THR A 306 10.35 4.72 -9.38
C THR A 306 11.03 5.15 -8.08
N LEU A 307 12.02 6.04 -8.12
CA LEU A 307 12.64 6.59 -6.92
C LEU A 307 11.79 7.64 -6.24
N VAL A 308 11.03 8.42 -7.03
CA VAL A 308 10.15 9.47 -6.56
C VAL A 308 8.74 9.23 -7.05
N SER A 309 7.77 9.14 -6.13
CA SER A 309 6.35 9.05 -6.43
C SER A 309 5.62 10.22 -5.79
N TYR A 310 4.81 10.95 -6.56
CA TYR A 310 4.15 12.15 -6.06
C TYR A 310 2.78 12.40 -6.69
N VAL A 311 1.94 13.10 -5.94
CA VAL A 311 0.65 13.62 -6.36
C VAL A 311 0.43 14.96 -5.65
N GLY A 312 0.18 16.04 -6.38
CA GLY A 312 0.05 17.39 -5.83
C GLY A 312 1.37 17.98 -5.31
N TYR A 313 2.48 17.39 -5.68
CA TYR A 313 3.85 17.88 -5.53
C TYR A 313 4.56 17.77 -6.88
N ASP A 314 5.72 18.42 -7.01
CA ASP A 314 6.69 18.19 -8.07
C ASP A 314 7.70 17.10 -7.68
N HIS A 315 8.64 16.77 -8.57
CA HIS A 315 9.67 15.76 -8.34
C HIS A 315 10.67 16.15 -7.22
N LEU A 316 10.77 17.42 -6.88
CA LEU A 316 11.61 17.95 -5.79
C LEU A 316 10.88 17.96 -4.42
N GLY A 317 9.59 17.61 -4.39
CA GLY A 317 8.79 17.64 -3.18
C GLY A 317 8.26 19.02 -2.81
N ASN A 318 8.19 19.97 -3.76
CA ASN A 318 7.52 21.25 -3.60
C ASN A 318 6.04 21.09 -3.94
N ARG A 319 5.17 21.83 -3.23
CA ARG A 319 3.73 21.80 -3.51
C ARG A 319 3.42 22.44 -4.86
N VAL A 320 2.65 21.71 -5.65
CA VAL A 320 2.13 22.25 -6.91
C VAL A 320 0.98 23.20 -6.60
N SER A 321 1.03 24.42 -7.16
CA SER A 321 -0.04 25.40 -7.09
C SER A 321 -1.16 25.05 -8.07
N GLY A 322 -2.41 25.22 -7.63
CA GLY A 322 -3.58 24.96 -8.48
C GLY A 322 -3.80 23.46 -8.78
N ARG A 323 -4.39 23.21 -9.93
CA ARG A 323 -4.69 21.86 -10.45
C ARG A 323 -4.14 21.71 -11.86
N PRO A 324 -2.89 21.22 -12.02
CA PRO A 324 -2.34 20.92 -13.33
C PRO A 324 -3.29 20.05 -14.14
N SER A 325 -3.41 20.32 -15.42
CA SER A 325 -4.24 19.52 -16.32
C SER A 325 -3.59 18.16 -16.59
N PHE A 326 -4.37 17.20 -17.10
CA PHE A 326 -3.84 15.92 -17.60
C PHE A 326 -2.71 16.14 -18.62
N ASP A 327 -2.86 17.12 -19.52
CA ASP A 327 -1.85 17.46 -20.53
C ASP A 327 -0.56 18.01 -19.94
N SER A 328 -0.62 18.68 -18.79
CA SER A 328 0.58 19.26 -18.15
C SER A 328 1.61 18.20 -17.79
N PHE A 329 1.18 16.98 -17.47
CA PHE A 329 2.08 15.86 -17.20
C PHE A 329 2.88 15.45 -18.44
N PHE A 330 2.23 15.42 -19.62
CA PHE A 330 2.86 14.94 -20.86
C PHE A 330 3.67 16.03 -21.59
N ASN A 331 3.22 17.27 -21.54
CA ASN A 331 3.73 18.36 -22.39
C ASN A 331 4.39 19.52 -21.62
N GLY A 332 4.13 19.62 -20.30
CA GLY A 332 4.70 20.68 -19.46
C GLY A 332 6.22 20.56 -19.35
N LYS A 333 6.94 21.67 -19.49
CA LYS A 333 8.39 21.73 -19.37
C LYS A 333 8.80 22.70 -18.26
N ASP A 334 9.97 22.44 -17.65
CA ASP A 334 10.64 23.34 -16.73
C ASP A 334 11.52 24.39 -17.47
N ASP A 335 12.16 25.25 -16.72
CA ASP A 335 13.03 26.30 -17.28
C ASP A 335 14.29 25.74 -17.99
N ASN A 336 14.64 24.49 -17.73
CA ASN A 336 15.76 23.79 -18.38
C ASN A 336 15.32 23.02 -19.64
N GLY A 337 14.03 23.07 -19.98
CA GLY A 337 13.46 22.35 -21.11
C GLY A 337 13.13 20.87 -20.86
N ASN A 338 13.32 20.34 -19.63
CA ASN A 338 12.94 19.00 -19.27
C ASN A 338 11.42 18.93 -19.02
N PHE A 339 10.83 17.74 -19.18
CA PHE A 339 9.44 17.55 -18.80
C PHE A 339 9.25 17.69 -17.28
N SER A 340 8.29 18.52 -16.88
CA SER A 340 8.03 18.83 -15.47
C SER A 340 7.23 17.74 -14.74
N ARG A 341 6.53 16.88 -15.46
CA ARG A 341 5.72 15.75 -14.96
C ARG A 341 4.77 16.10 -13.81
N LEU A 342 4.19 17.28 -13.84
CA LEU A 342 3.30 17.75 -12.78
C LEU A 342 2.01 16.94 -12.73
N GLN A 343 1.62 16.51 -11.51
CA GLN A 343 0.38 15.81 -11.24
C GLN A 343 -0.50 16.61 -10.28
N ALA A 344 -1.78 16.73 -10.62
CA ALA A 344 -2.78 17.36 -9.74
C ALA A 344 -2.96 16.57 -8.43
N PRO A 345 -3.31 17.24 -7.31
CA PRO A 345 -3.73 16.53 -6.11
C PRO A 345 -4.99 15.70 -6.38
N PHE A 346 -5.13 14.56 -5.70
CA PHE A 346 -6.35 13.74 -5.77
C PHE A 346 -7.46 14.40 -4.97
N GLN A 347 -8.58 14.73 -5.63
CA GLN A 347 -9.66 15.53 -5.06
C GLN A 347 -11.03 14.90 -5.28
N PRO A 348 -11.31 13.71 -4.72
CA PRO A 348 -12.62 13.08 -4.83
C PRO A 348 -13.69 13.93 -4.15
N ILE A 349 -14.88 13.91 -4.72
CA ILE A 349 -16.07 14.60 -4.23
C ILE A 349 -17.10 13.54 -3.82
N TYR A 350 -17.67 13.74 -2.67
CA TYR A 350 -18.74 12.89 -2.13
C TYR A 350 -19.94 13.73 -1.76
N MET A 351 -21.10 13.29 -2.19
CA MET A 351 -22.40 13.90 -1.87
C MET A 351 -23.36 12.83 -1.42
N ALA A 352 -24.15 13.13 -0.43
CA ALA A 352 -25.16 12.20 0.06
C ALA A 352 -26.43 12.94 0.48
N GLY A 353 -27.57 12.26 0.35
CA GLY A 353 -28.83 12.70 0.89
C GLY A 353 -29.61 11.52 1.47
N TYR A 354 -30.34 11.74 2.55
CA TYR A 354 -31.17 10.70 3.15
C TYR A 354 -32.49 11.24 3.67
N VAL A 355 -33.47 10.35 3.69
CA VAL A 355 -34.73 10.52 4.41
C VAL A 355 -34.99 9.25 5.21
N MET A 356 -35.46 9.41 6.44
CA MET A 356 -35.77 8.32 7.35
C MET A 356 -37.04 8.66 8.13
N ASP A 357 -37.92 7.67 8.29
CA ASP A 357 -39.16 7.76 9.05
C ASP A 357 -39.22 6.63 10.08
N LYS A 358 -39.46 7.03 11.32
CA LYS A 358 -39.77 6.10 12.40
C LYS A 358 -41.23 6.31 12.84
N PHE A 359 -42.05 5.26 12.74
CA PHE A 359 -43.46 5.29 13.11
C PHE A 359 -43.86 3.97 13.76
N ALA A 360 -44.93 4.02 14.52
CA ALA A 360 -45.59 2.84 15.07
C ALA A 360 -46.91 2.56 14.34
N PHE A 361 -47.16 1.30 14.04
CA PHE A 361 -48.43 0.79 13.56
C PHE A 361 -48.86 -0.32 14.53
N ASP A 362 -49.89 -0.06 15.29
CA ASP A 362 -50.22 -0.84 16.49
C ASP A 362 -48.98 -1.00 17.39
N ASP A 363 -48.60 -2.24 17.70
CA ASP A 363 -47.46 -2.57 18.53
C ASP A 363 -46.11 -2.70 17.76
N ILE A 364 -46.17 -2.59 16.42
CA ILE A 364 -44.96 -2.71 15.57
C ILE A 364 -44.34 -1.35 15.37
N ILE A 365 -43.07 -1.22 15.69
CA ILE A 365 -42.27 -0.01 15.42
C ILE A 365 -41.48 -0.25 14.15
N PHE A 366 -41.71 0.59 13.14
CA PHE A 366 -40.97 0.63 11.90
C PHE A 366 -39.94 1.76 11.91
N ASN A 367 -38.78 1.51 11.28
CA ASN A 367 -37.79 2.51 10.95
C ASN A 367 -37.38 2.26 9.49
N VAL A 368 -37.89 3.11 8.58
CA VAL A 368 -37.70 2.95 7.14
C VAL A 368 -37.03 4.18 6.59
N GLY A 369 -36.05 3.98 5.74
CA GLY A 369 -35.34 5.10 5.12
C GLY A 369 -34.64 4.73 3.82
N VAL A 370 -34.22 5.74 3.12
CA VAL A 370 -33.35 5.61 1.95
C VAL A 370 -32.24 6.66 2.02
N ARG A 371 -31.04 6.21 1.71
CA ARG A 371 -29.91 7.10 1.51
C ARG A 371 -29.42 6.94 0.07
N VAL A 372 -29.08 8.05 -0.57
CA VAL A 372 -28.51 8.09 -1.90
C VAL A 372 -27.13 8.76 -1.79
N ASP A 373 -26.10 8.04 -2.21
CA ASP A 373 -24.74 8.53 -2.24
C ASP A 373 -24.25 8.70 -3.67
N ARG A 374 -23.59 9.83 -3.96
CA ARG A 374 -22.88 10.08 -5.20
C ARG A 374 -21.38 10.22 -4.91
N TYR A 375 -20.61 9.29 -5.43
CA TYR A 375 -19.16 9.31 -5.39
C TYR A 375 -18.59 9.71 -6.74
N ASP A 376 -17.74 10.72 -6.76
CA ASP A 376 -17.02 11.22 -7.93
C ASP A 376 -15.53 11.20 -7.65
N ALA A 377 -14.79 10.33 -8.31
CA ALA A 377 -13.34 10.27 -8.16
C ALA A 377 -12.62 11.52 -8.69
N ASN A 378 -13.33 12.35 -9.49
CA ASN A 378 -12.88 13.63 -10.04
C ASN A 378 -11.50 13.53 -10.73
N GLN A 379 -11.35 12.52 -11.58
CA GLN A 379 -10.14 12.21 -12.34
C GLN A 379 -10.52 11.57 -13.67
N VAL A 380 -9.54 11.44 -14.56
CA VAL A 380 -9.75 10.76 -15.84
C VAL A 380 -9.56 9.24 -15.68
N VAL A 381 -10.23 8.48 -16.56
CA VAL A 381 -10.20 7.03 -16.64
C VAL A 381 -9.99 6.59 -18.09
N LEU A 382 -9.45 5.40 -18.32
CA LEU A 382 -9.43 4.83 -19.67
C LEU A 382 -10.87 4.58 -20.17
N LYS A 383 -11.16 4.94 -21.42
CA LYS A 383 -12.42 4.62 -22.10
C LYS A 383 -12.60 3.10 -22.22
N ASP A 384 -11.48 2.41 -22.45
CA ASP A 384 -11.40 0.98 -22.67
C ASP A 384 -10.14 0.42 -21.98
N LYS A 385 -10.31 -0.51 -21.04
CA LYS A 385 -9.19 -1.11 -20.29
C LYS A 385 -8.20 -1.89 -21.18
N TYR A 386 -8.61 -2.31 -22.36
CA TYR A 386 -7.74 -3.02 -23.31
C TYR A 386 -6.97 -2.10 -24.26
N LEU A 387 -7.28 -0.79 -24.28
CA LEU A 387 -6.71 0.15 -25.26
C LEU A 387 -6.19 1.43 -24.57
N TRP A 388 -4.90 1.64 -24.67
CA TRP A 388 -4.26 2.87 -24.18
C TRP A 388 -4.01 3.90 -25.31
N GLN A 389 -4.46 3.58 -26.49
CA GLN A 389 -4.61 4.44 -27.64
C GLN A 389 -5.94 4.12 -28.31
N GLU A 390 -6.56 5.12 -28.91
CA GLU A 390 -7.84 4.93 -29.59
C GLU A 390 -7.70 4.06 -30.84
N ALA A 391 -8.65 3.17 -31.06
CA ALA A 391 -8.67 2.24 -32.18
C ALA A 391 -9.94 2.44 -33.02
N TYR A 392 -9.88 2.04 -34.28
CA TYR A 392 -11.03 2.03 -35.16
C TYR A 392 -12.04 0.97 -34.72
N THR A 393 -13.34 1.32 -34.84
CA THR A 393 -14.45 0.40 -34.66
C THR A 393 -15.00 -0.06 -36.02
N ALA A 394 -15.81 -1.10 -36.00
CA ALA A 394 -16.37 -1.68 -37.23
C ALA A 394 -17.27 -0.73 -38.04
N GLY A 395 -17.82 0.31 -37.36
CA GLY A 395 -18.56 1.40 -38.01
C GLY A 395 -17.71 2.60 -38.45
N SER A 396 -16.41 2.62 -38.15
CA SER A 396 -15.53 3.73 -38.46
C SER A 396 -15.15 3.77 -39.94
N ALA A 397 -14.96 4.97 -40.50
CA ALA A 397 -14.25 5.14 -41.77
C ALA A 397 -12.76 4.86 -41.54
N VAL A 398 -12.20 3.91 -42.24
CA VAL A 398 -10.82 3.45 -42.05
C VAL A 398 -9.94 3.80 -43.27
N PRO A 399 -8.62 4.05 -43.06
CA PRO A 399 -7.70 4.42 -44.14
C PRO A 399 -7.42 3.33 -45.14
N SER A 400 -7.36 2.05 -44.72
CA SER A 400 -7.08 0.90 -45.59
C SER A 400 -8.32 0.52 -46.40
N SER A 401 -8.19 0.50 -47.72
CA SER A 401 -9.24 0.06 -48.63
C SER A 401 -9.56 -1.44 -48.48
N GLU A 402 -8.57 -2.25 -48.14
CA GLU A 402 -8.68 -3.68 -47.89
C GLU A 402 -9.52 -3.96 -46.65
N ILE A 403 -9.25 -3.24 -45.55
CA ILE A 403 -10.02 -3.35 -44.31
C ILE A 403 -11.42 -2.77 -44.52
N ALA A 404 -11.58 -1.61 -45.19
CA ALA A 404 -12.87 -1.03 -45.49
C ALA A 404 -13.80 -2.00 -46.26
N SER A 405 -13.26 -2.72 -47.25
CA SER A 405 -13.99 -3.75 -47.97
C SER A 405 -14.45 -4.92 -47.09
N GLN A 406 -13.61 -5.37 -46.18
CA GLN A 406 -13.96 -6.44 -45.20
C GLN A 406 -15.01 -5.95 -44.22
N LEU A 407 -14.91 -4.71 -43.71
CA LEU A 407 -15.90 -4.11 -42.83
C LEU A 407 -17.26 -3.94 -43.47
N ALA A 408 -17.32 -3.59 -44.76
CA ALA A 408 -18.57 -3.52 -45.52
C ALA A 408 -19.28 -4.87 -45.63
N ASN A 409 -18.55 -5.98 -45.54
CA ASN A 409 -19.05 -7.36 -45.63
C ASN A 409 -18.96 -8.10 -44.29
N ARG A 410 -18.84 -7.38 -43.17
CA ARG A 410 -18.72 -7.96 -41.81
C ARG A 410 -19.93 -8.81 -41.44
N PRO A 411 -19.77 -9.78 -40.54
CA PRO A 411 -20.89 -10.58 -40.02
C PRO A 411 -21.99 -9.70 -39.41
N SER A 412 -23.24 -10.07 -39.59
CA SER A 412 -24.41 -9.28 -39.16
C SER A 412 -24.53 -9.09 -37.63
N ASN A 413 -23.86 -9.93 -36.87
CA ASN A 413 -23.81 -9.84 -35.39
C ASN A 413 -22.68 -8.92 -34.86
N ILE A 414 -21.85 -8.35 -35.74
CA ILE A 414 -20.81 -7.40 -35.38
C ILE A 414 -21.36 -5.97 -35.47
N GLY A 415 -21.53 -5.33 -34.33
CA GLY A 415 -22.03 -3.95 -34.21
C GLY A 415 -21.00 -2.90 -34.65
N ASP A 416 -21.48 -1.68 -34.92
CA ASP A 416 -20.66 -0.54 -35.35
C ASP A 416 -19.62 -0.11 -34.29
N ASP A 417 -19.90 -0.36 -33.05
CA ASP A 417 -19.09 -0.02 -31.85
C ASP A 417 -18.00 -1.05 -31.52
N TYR A 418 -17.94 -2.17 -32.25
CA TYR A 418 -16.97 -3.23 -31.99
C TYR A 418 -15.56 -2.82 -32.45
N VAL A 419 -14.57 -2.92 -31.57
CA VAL A 419 -13.15 -2.64 -31.87
C VAL A 419 -12.62 -3.66 -32.88
N VAL A 420 -11.91 -3.18 -33.90
CA VAL A 420 -11.33 -4.01 -34.96
C VAL A 420 -9.90 -4.40 -34.63
N TYR A 421 -9.53 -5.67 -34.84
CA TYR A 421 -8.19 -6.21 -34.68
C TYR A 421 -7.66 -6.70 -36.04
N VAL A 422 -6.39 -6.38 -36.32
CA VAL A 422 -5.78 -6.56 -37.65
C VAL A 422 -4.47 -7.36 -37.58
N ASP A 423 -3.94 -7.74 -38.75
CA ASP A 423 -2.69 -8.48 -38.86
C ASP A 423 -1.44 -7.61 -38.76
N SER A 424 -1.50 -6.31 -39.05
CA SER A 424 -0.35 -5.40 -39.04
C SER A 424 -0.76 -3.99 -38.58
N TYR A 425 0.14 -3.27 -37.87
CA TYR A 425 -0.05 -1.85 -37.55
C TYR A 425 0.22 -0.93 -38.74
N ASP A 426 1.28 -1.23 -39.50
CA ASP A 426 1.77 -0.37 -40.58
C ASP A 426 0.97 -0.52 -41.87
N GLN A 427 0.69 -1.77 -42.24
CA GLN A 427 -0.05 -2.16 -43.46
C GLN A 427 -1.12 -3.18 -43.12
N PRO A 428 -2.23 -2.77 -42.54
CA PRO A 428 -3.32 -3.70 -42.20
C PRO A 428 -4.05 -4.16 -43.49
N ASN A 429 -4.05 -5.49 -43.72
CA ASN A 429 -4.68 -6.10 -44.86
C ASN A 429 -5.81 -7.07 -44.47
N VAL A 430 -5.75 -7.65 -43.29
CA VAL A 430 -6.69 -8.70 -42.86
C VAL A 430 -7.26 -8.37 -41.49
N ILE A 431 -8.58 -8.43 -41.36
CA ILE A 431 -9.26 -8.41 -40.05
C ILE A 431 -9.11 -9.78 -39.38
N LYS A 432 -8.51 -9.79 -38.20
CA LYS A 432 -8.35 -11.00 -37.37
C LYS A 432 -9.59 -11.27 -36.51
N GLY A 433 -10.26 -10.20 -36.06
CA GLY A 433 -11.47 -10.33 -35.28
C GLY A 433 -11.94 -8.99 -34.69
N TYR A 434 -12.88 -9.09 -33.77
CA TYR A 434 -13.55 -7.94 -33.16
C TYR A 434 -13.68 -8.13 -31.64
N ARG A 435 -13.92 -7.03 -30.91
CA ARG A 435 -14.20 -7.06 -29.47
C ARG A 435 -15.27 -6.03 -29.09
N ASN A 436 -16.17 -6.45 -28.25
CA ASN A 436 -17.11 -5.54 -27.57
C ASN A 436 -17.05 -5.77 -26.05
N GLY A 437 -16.65 -4.75 -25.31
CA GLY A 437 -16.39 -4.90 -23.87
C GLY A 437 -15.39 -6.01 -23.59
N ASP A 438 -15.78 -7.03 -22.85
CA ASP A 438 -14.96 -8.21 -22.52
C ASP A 438 -15.18 -9.40 -23.48
N THR A 439 -16.06 -9.28 -24.47
CA THR A 439 -16.39 -10.35 -25.41
C THR A 439 -15.60 -10.23 -26.71
N TRP A 440 -14.95 -11.31 -27.09
CA TRP A 440 -14.10 -11.41 -28.27
C TRP A 440 -14.77 -12.19 -29.39
N TYR A 441 -14.51 -11.80 -30.62
CA TYR A 441 -15.10 -12.43 -31.80
C TYR A 441 -14.04 -12.67 -32.88
N SER A 442 -14.12 -13.81 -33.56
CA SER A 442 -13.33 -14.08 -34.75
C SER A 442 -13.72 -13.15 -35.92
N ALA A 443 -12.92 -13.12 -36.99
CA ALA A 443 -13.27 -12.41 -38.22
C ALA A 443 -14.63 -12.85 -38.83
N SER A 444 -15.04 -14.10 -38.59
CA SER A 444 -16.33 -14.66 -39.05
C SER A 444 -17.49 -14.38 -38.07
N GLY A 445 -17.25 -13.62 -36.97
CA GLY A 445 -18.26 -13.27 -35.98
C GLY A 445 -18.57 -14.34 -34.96
N VAL A 446 -17.78 -15.42 -34.88
CA VAL A 446 -17.92 -16.44 -33.82
C VAL A 446 -17.34 -15.89 -32.50
N GLU A 447 -18.10 -16.00 -31.43
CA GLU A 447 -17.66 -15.64 -30.10
C GLU A 447 -16.52 -16.55 -29.63
N LEU A 448 -15.48 -15.95 -29.04
CA LEU A 448 -14.25 -16.59 -28.58
C LEU A 448 -14.18 -16.52 -27.07
N ALA A 449 -13.52 -17.50 -26.45
CA ALA A 449 -13.30 -17.53 -25.01
C ALA A 449 -12.41 -16.36 -24.53
N ASP A 450 -11.45 -15.96 -25.39
CA ASP A 450 -10.51 -14.86 -25.13
C ASP A 450 -9.93 -14.32 -26.45
N GLY A 451 -9.04 -13.31 -26.34
CA GLY A 451 -8.37 -12.72 -27.49
C GLY A 451 -7.13 -13.47 -27.99
N ASN A 452 -6.74 -14.59 -27.38
CA ASN A 452 -5.48 -15.27 -27.71
C ASN A 452 -5.42 -15.77 -29.16
N SER A 453 -6.56 -16.19 -29.71
CA SER A 453 -6.66 -16.59 -31.10
C SER A 453 -6.52 -15.46 -32.12
N LEU A 454 -6.56 -14.21 -31.67
CA LEU A 454 -6.37 -13.00 -32.50
C LEU A 454 -4.91 -12.52 -32.52
N GLN A 455 -4.04 -13.13 -31.70
CA GLN A 455 -2.64 -12.73 -31.61
C GLN A 455 -1.85 -13.08 -32.89
N GLU A 456 -0.94 -12.19 -33.25
CA GLU A 456 0.09 -12.39 -34.27
C GLU A 456 1.46 -12.23 -33.62
N SER A 457 2.33 -13.23 -33.77
CA SER A 457 3.66 -13.24 -33.14
C SER A 457 3.63 -12.98 -31.63
N GLY A 458 2.61 -13.54 -30.91
CA GLY A 458 2.47 -13.43 -29.47
C GLY A 458 1.90 -12.09 -28.95
N SER A 459 1.43 -11.20 -29.82
CA SER A 459 0.78 -9.95 -29.42
C SER A 459 -0.51 -9.68 -30.19
N ILE A 460 -1.44 -9.00 -29.52
CA ILE A 460 -2.68 -8.55 -30.15
C ILE A 460 -2.45 -7.22 -30.87
N ARG A 461 -3.15 -7.03 -32.01
CA ARG A 461 -3.01 -5.82 -32.84
C ARG A 461 -4.35 -5.14 -33.09
N PRO A 462 -4.77 -4.24 -32.16
CA PRO A 462 -5.92 -3.38 -32.43
C PRO A 462 -5.61 -2.46 -33.64
N TYR A 463 -6.61 -2.16 -34.45
CA TYR A 463 -6.45 -1.21 -35.56
C TYR A 463 -6.41 0.22 -35.00
N LEU A 464 -5.20 0.69 -34.68
CA LEU A 464 -4.96 1.94 -33.96
C LEU A 464 -5.17 3.15 -34.89
N ILE A 465 -5.83 4.20 -34.36
CA ILE A 465 -5.95 5.50 -35.05
C ILE A 465 -4.58 6.19 -35.04
N GLY A 466 -4.07 6.46 -36.24
CA GLY A 466 -2.74 7.08 -36.44
C GLY A 466 -1.56 6.10 -36.36
N GLY A 467 -1.82 4.78 -36.32
CA GLY A 467 -0.81 3.73 -36.24
C GLY A 467 -0.29 3.51 -34.81
N ASP A 468 0.73 2.67 -34.66
CA ASP A 468 1.36 2.38 -33.35
C ASP A 468 2.27 3.56 -32.94
N GLN A 469 1.90 4.25 -31.88
CA GLN A 469 2.63 5.43 -31.38
C GLN A 469 3.38 5.17 -30.07
N ARG A 470 3.84 3.93 -29.83
CA ARG A 470 4.63 3.60 -28.64
C ARG A 470 5.93 4.40 -28.55
N THR A 471 6.55 4.72 -29.70
CA THR A 471 7.79 5.51 -29.76
C THR A 471 7.57 7.00 -29.44
N ASP A 472 6.35 7.51 -29.59
CA ASP A 472 5.99 8.91 -29.34
C ASP A 472 5.58 9.17 -27.88
N LEU A 473 5.80 8.18 -27.03
CA LEU A 473 5.56 8.31 -25.61
C LEU A 473 6.62 9.23 -24.95
N PRO A 474 6.14 10.00 -23.97
CA PRO A 474 4.81 10.05 -23.36
C PRO A 474 3.89 11.16 -23.86
N GLY A 475 4.16 11.83 -24.95
CA GLY A 475 3.45 13.03 -25.38
C GLY A 475 2.40 12.87 -26.51
N SER A 476 2.07 11.64 -26.95
CA SER A 476 1.16 11.48 -28.08
C SER A 476 -0.25 12.00 -27.81
N PRO A 477 -0.79 12.94 -28.60
CA PRO A 477 -2.15 13.45 -28.46
C PRO A 477 -3.22 12.37 -28.69
N LEU A 478 -2.91 11.31 -29.43
CA LEU A 478 -3.84 10.19 -29.68
C LEU A 478 -4.00 9.32 -28.42
N ARG A 479 -3.02 9.26 -27.56
CA ARG A 479 -3.16 8.57 -26.27
C ARG A 479 -4.08 9.31 -25.31
N LYS A 480 -4.11 10.65 -25.37
CA LYS A 480 -5.07 11.43 -24.60
C LYS A 480 -6.51 11.09 -24.97
N SER A 481 -6.79 10.83 -26.26
CA SER A 481 -8.11 10.48 -26.74
C SER A 481 -8.66 9.17 -26.16
N ALA A 482 -7.80 8.28 -25.65
CA ALA A 482 -8.20 7.04 -24.96
C ALA A 482 -8.78 7.29 -23.55
N TRP A 483 -8.74 8.51 -23.03
CA TRP A 483 -9.20 8.86 -21.69
C TRP A 483 -10.52 9.64 -21.71
N THR A 484 -11.27 9.52 -20.65
CA THR A 484 -12.52 10.26 -20.39
C THR A 484 -12.65 10.60 -18.93
N ASP A 485 -13.56 11.51 -18.57
CA ASP A 485 -13.83 11.80 -17.18
C ASP A 485 -14.50 10.62 -16.47
N TYR A 486 -14.21 10.48 -15.18
CA TYR A 486 -14.86 9.46 -14.33
C TYR A 486 -16.37 9.68 -14.29
N THR A 487 -17.14 8.65 -14.57
CA THR A 487 -18.60 8.69 -14.41
C THR A 487 -18.96 8.49 -12.94
N PRO A 488 -19.54 9.50 -12.27
CA PRO A 488 -19.87 9.39 -10.84
C PRO A 488 -20.76 8.20 -10.53
N ALA A 489 -20.36 7.42 -9.53
CA ALA A 489 -21.13 6.28 -9.03
C ALA A 489 -22.28 6.78 -8.12
N VAL A 490 -23.51 6.41 -8.46
CA VAL A 490 -24.70 6.70 -7.64
C VAL A 490 -25.18 5.40 -6.99
N ASN A 491 -25.27 5.39 -5.66
CA ASN A 491 -25.70 4.23 -4.88
C ASN A 491 -26.96 4.56 -4.09
N VAL A 492 -27.99 3.75 -4.27
CA VAL A 492 -29.23 3.83 -3.51
C VAL A 492 -29.18 2.77 -2.41
N MET A 493 -29.34 3.20 -1.17
CA MET A 493 -29.17 2.38 0.03
C MET A 493 -30.46 2.40 0.85
N PRO A 494 -31.42 1.50 0.58
CA PRO A 494 -32.59 1.33 1.42
C PRO A 494 -32.22 0.74 2.77
N ARG A 495 -32.94 1.16 3.81
CA ARG A 495 -32.86 0.65 5.18
C ARG A 495 -34.27 0.39 5.68
N VAL A 496 -34.50 -0.79 6.17
CA VAL A 496 -35.76 -1.18 6.78
C VAL A 496 -35.48 -1.94 8.06
N ALA A 497 -35.98 -1.41 9.17
CA ALA A 497 -35.92 -2.12 10.43
C ALA A 497 -37.29 -2.10 11.06
N PHE A 498 -37.68 -3.20 11.73
CA PHE A 498 -38.87 -3.23 12.55
C PHE A 498 -38.59 -3.97 13.86
N SER A 499 -39.33 -3.60 14.88
CA SER A 499 -39.37 -4.30 16.17
C SER A 499 -40.80 -4.51 16.61
N PHE A 500 -41.04 -5.68 17.17
CA PHE A 500 -42.34 -6.12 17.66
C PHE A 500 -42.23 -6.66 19.07
N PRO A 501 -42.85 -6.03 20.08
CA PRO A 501 -42.95 -6.60 21.42
C PRO A 501 -43.86 -7.82 21.38
N ILE A 502 -43.29 -9.00 21.64
CA ILE A 502 -44.05 -10.26 21.75
C ILE A 502 -44.81 -10.31 23.09
N SER A 503 -44.18 -9.72 24.13
CA SER A 503 -44.69 -9.56 25.46
C SER A 503 -44.02 -8.36 26.14
N ASP A 504 -44.41 -8.05 27.36
CA ASP A 504 -43.73 -7.02 28.21
C ASP A 504 -42.27 -7.29 28.45
N GLU A 505 -41.80 -8.55 28.28
CA GLU A 505 -40.44 -9.00 28.56
C GLU A 505 -39.67 -9.41 27.31
N ALA A 506 -40.33 -9.47 26.13
CA ALA A 506 -39.72 -10.01 24.91
C ALA A 506 -39.97 -9.13 23.69
N VAL A 507 -38.92 -8.84 22.96
CA VAL A 507 -38.92 -8.05 21.72
C VAL A 507 -38.30 -8.85 20.59
N PHE A 508 -39.02 -9.03 19.49
CA PHE A 508 -38.49 -9.45 18.22
C PHE A 508 -38.03 -8.23 17.40
N PHE A 509 -36.93 -8.35 16.67
CA PHE A 509 -36.46 -7.30 15.75
C PHE A 509 -35.86 -7.91 14.49
N ALA A 510 -35.98 -7.19 13.39
CA ALA A 510 -35.27 -7.51 12.17
C ALA A 510 -34.83 -6.23 11.44
N HIS A 511 -33.74 -6.31 10.69
CA HIS A 511 -33.35 -5.24 9.80
C HIS A 511 -32.76 -5.75 8.49
N TYR A 512 -32.91 -4.91 7.47
CA TYR A 512 -32.31 -5.02 6.15
C TYR A 512 -31.64 -3.70 5.81
N ASP A 513 -30.33 -3.75 5.56
CA ASP A 513 -29.53 -2.57 5.23
C ASP A 513 -28.69 -2.81 3.97
N VAL A 514 -28.63 -1.81 3.11
CA VAL A 514 -27.64 -1.74 2.02
C VAL A 514 -26.60 -0.67 2.38
N LEU A 515 -25.35 -1.06 2.38
CA LEU A 515 -24.20 -0.21 2.73
C LEU A 515 -23.21 -0.17 1.58
N THR A 516 -22.54 0.97 1.39
CA THR A 516 -21.46 1.10 0.41
C THR A 516 -20.21 1.67 1.05
N GLN A 517 -19.04 1.26 0.52
CA GLN A 517 -17.75 1.76 0.94
C GLN A 517 -16.98 2.29 -0.27
N ARG A 518 -16.47 3.51 -0.16
CA ARG A 518 -15.64 4.16 -1.20
C ARG A 518 -14.34 3.38 -1.42
N PRO A 519 -13.82 3.33 -2.68
CA PRO A 519 -12.52 2.71 -2.96
C PRO A 519 -11.37 3.40 -2.19
N ASN A 520 -10.37 2.61 -1.79
CA ASN A 520 -9.17 3.17 -1.17
C ASN A 520 -8.36 3.96 -2.22
N ALA A 521 -7.91 5.17 -1.86
CA ALA A 521 -7.10 6.01 -2.72
C ALA A 521 -5.78 5.34 -3.18
N GLY A 522 -5.24 4.39 -2.40
CA GLY A 522 -4.07 3.59 -2.79
C GLY A 522 -4.31 2.65 -3.98
N GLN A 523 -5.58 2.40 -4.34
CA GLN A 523 -5.99 1.51 -5.44
C GLN A 523 -6.70 2.25 -6.56
N SER A 524 -7.40 3.36 -6.23
CA SER A 524 -8.27 4.09 -7.16
C SER A 524 -7.70 5.42 -7.64
N ARG A 525 -6.63 5.94 -7.01
CA ARG A 525 -6.01 7.19 -7.46
C ARG A 525 -5.21 6.97 -8.73
N LEU A 526 -5.47 7.77 -9.75
CA LEU A 526 -4.69 7.76 -10.98
C LEU A 526 -3.22 8.07 -10.69
N ASN A 527 -2.32 7.21 -11.15
CA ASN A 527 -0.88 7.44 -11.18
C ASN A 527 -0.43 7.50 -12.64
N LEU A 528 -0.25 8.71 -13.17
CA LEU A 528 0.10 8.92 -14.58
C LEU A 528 1.46 8.32 -14.96
N VAL A 529 2.38 8.20 -14.00
CA VAL A 529 3.70 7.59 -14.21
C VAL A 529 3.58 6.14 -14.67
N ASP A 530 2.72 5.35 -14.00
CA ASP A 530 2.53 3.93 -14.34
C ASP A 530 2.01 3.76 -15.76
N TYR A 531 1.13 4.66 -16.18
CA TYR A 531 0.55 4.64 -17.52
C TYR A 531 1.50 5.19 -18.60
N ALA A 532 2.30 6.21 -18.25
CA ALA A 532 3.27 6.79 -19.19
C ALA A 532 4.43 5.83 -19.51
N TYR A 533 4.82 5.01 -18.53
CA TYR A 533 5.98 4.11 -18.61
C TYR A 533 5.59 2.63 -18.48
N ILE A 534 4.40 2.24 -18.97
CA ILE A 534 3.88 0.86 -18.87
C ILE A 534 4.86 -0.19 -19.40
N GLU A 535 5.67 0.15 -20.38
CA GLU A 535 6.66 -0.77 -20.98
C GLU A 535 7.72 -1.19 -19.95
N ASN A 536 8.00 -0.33 -18.98
CA ASN A 536 9.04 -0.50 -17.96
C ASN A 536 8.48 -0.92 -16.59
N THR A 537 7.17 -0.80 -16.36
CA THR A 537 6.59 -1.17 -15.06
C THR A 537 6.13 -2.62 -15.05
N GLY A 538 6.48 -3.33 -13.98
CA GLY A 538 5.96 -4.67 -13.67
C GLY A 538 4.93 -4.65 -12.54
N ASP A 539 4.63 -3.48 -11.98
CA ASP A 539 3.79 -3.31 -10.81
C ASP A 539 2.30 -3.43 -11.11
N ILE A 540 1.50 -3.46 -10.04
CA ILE A 540 0.04 -3.44 -10.13
C ILE A 540 -0.41 -2.00 -10.29
N LEU A 541 -1.06 -1.69 -11.39
CA LEU A 541 -1.55 -0.36 -11.67
C LEU A 541 -2.79 -0.04 -10.84
N ASN A 542 -2.85 1.19 -10.31
CA ASN A 542 -4.08 1.70 -9.75
C ASN A 542 -5.17 1.82 -10.83
N ASN A 543 -6.41 1.51 -10.47
CA ASN A 543 -7.54 1.66 -11.38
C ASN A 543 -8.39 2.87 -10.99
N PRO A 544 -8.32 3.97 -11.73
CA PRO A 544 -9.12 5.14 -11.44
C PRO A 544 -10.64 4.93 -11.69
N ALA A 545 -11.04 3.85 -12.37
CA ALA A 545 -12.43 3.53 -12.66
C ALA A 545 -13.13 2.72 -11.56
N LEU A 546 -12.46 2.42 -10.44
CA LEU A 546 -13.05 1.64 -9.35
C LEU A 546 -14.31 2.30 -8.79
N LYS A 547 -15.30 1.45 -8.50
CA LYS A 547 -16.59 1.81 -7.90
C LYS A 547 -16.60 1.47 -6.41
N PRO A 548 -17.51 2.10 -5.62
CA PRO A 548 -17.75 1.69 -4.24
C PRO A 548 -18.16 0.21 -4.14
N THR A 549 -17.60 -0.48 -3.13
CA THR A 549 -18.03 -1.84 -2.77
C THR A 549 -19.36 -1.80 -2.04
N LYS A 550 -20.09 -2.91 -2.03
CA LYS A 550 -21.44 -2.99 -1.47
C LYS A 550 -21.54 -4.13 -0.46
N THR A 551 -22.21 -3.86 0.66
CA THR A 551 -22.60 -4.86 1.65
C THR A 551 -24.12 -4.82 1.82
N ILE A 552 -24.76 -5.98 1.73
CA ILE A 552 -26.19 -6.14 2.04
C ILE A 552 -26.25 -6.93 3.34
N ASP A 553 -26.86 -6.34 4.36
CA ASP A 553 -26.95 -6.91 5.72
C ASP A 553 -28.39 -7.27 6.08
N TYR A 554 -28.58 -8.51 6.49
CA TYR A 554 -29.84 -9.03 7.01
C TYR A 554 -29.59 -9.51 8.43
N GLU A 555 -30.32 -9.00 9.39
CA GLU A 555 -30.30 -9.49 10.77
C GLU A 555 -31.73 -9.66 11.28
N LEU A 556 -31.92 -10.75 11.99
CA LEU A 556 -33.15 -10.98 12.77
C LEU A 556 -32.76 -11.43 14.16
N GLY A 557 -33.55 -11.02 15.16
CA GLY A 557 -33.14 -11.31 16.52
C GLY A 557 -34.30 -11.22 17.49
N PHE A 558 -34.00 -11.65 18.68
CA PHE A 558 -34.94 -11.74 19.78
C PHE A 558 -34.23 -11.34 21.06
N GLN A 559 -34.84 -10.47 21.83
CA GLN A 559 -34.35 -10.02 23.12
C GLN A 559 -35.35 -10.34 24.20
N GLN A 560 -34.93 -11.05 25.24
CA GLN A 560 -35.73 -11.46 26.38
C GLN A 560 -35.20 -10.85 27.66
N VAL A 561 -36.04 -10.24 28.45
CA VAL A 561 -35.78 -9.90 29.83
C VAL A 561 -35.86 -11.20 30.65
N LEU A 562 -34.78 -11.57 31.33
CA LEU A 562 -34.73 -12.78 32.19
C LEU A 562 -35.03 -12.43 33.65
N SER A 563 -34.71 -11.21 34.07
CA SER A 563 -35.03 -10.67 35.39
C SER A 563 -35.04 -9.15 35.33
N LYS A 564 -35.44 -8.47 36.41
CA LYS A 564 -35.37 -7.00 36.51
C LYS A 564 -33.99 -6.42 36.19
N ALA A 565 -32.93 -7.21 36.28
CA ALA A 565 -31.56 -6.78 36.10
C ALA A 565 -30.82 -7.45 34.94
N SER A 566 -31.44 -8.48 34.30
CA SER A 566 -30.74 -9.25 33.27
C SER A 566 -31.58 -9.45 32.02
N SER A 567 -30.90 -9.44 30.86
CA SER A 567 -31.48 -9.72 29.57
C SER A 567 -30.59 -10.62 28.71
N LEU A 568 -31.23 -11.35 27.80
CA LEU A 568 -30.58 -12.17 26.78
C LEU A 568 -31.03 -11.71 25.41
N LYS A 569 -30.04 -11.39 24.55
CA LYS A 569 -30.27 -11.09 23.13
C LYS A 569 -29.70 -12.22 22.28
N LEU A 570 -30.52 -12.75 21.36
CA LEU A 570 -30.10 -13.71 20.35
C LEU A 570 -30.33 -13.06 18.99
N SER A 571 -29.33 -13.11 18.09
CA SER A 571 -29.53 -12.65 16.72
C SER A 571 -28.81 -13.53 15.72
N ALA A 572 -29.43 -13.74 14.57
CA ALA A 572 -28.84 -14.36 13.41
C ALA A 572 -28.62 -13.31 12.32
N PHE A 573 -27.50 -13.36 11.65
CA PHE A 573 -27.14 -12.40 10.60
C PHE A 573 -26.65 -13.12 9.34
N TYR A 574 -26.94 -12.51 8.19
CA TYR A 574 -26.43 -12.89 6.89
C TYR A 574 -26.02 -11.64 6.12
N ARG A 575 -24.77 -11.60 5.63
CA ARG A 575 -24.20 -10.48 4.89
C ARG A 575 -23.71 -10.94 3.54
N GLU A 576 -24.05 -10.18 2.51
CA GLU A 576 -23.49 -10.34 1.18
C GLU A 576 -22.48 -9.23 0.94
N LEU A 577 -21.26 -9.61 0.59
CA LEU A 577 -20.19 -8.70 0.15
C LEU A 577 -20.17 -8.74 -1.37
N ARG A 578 -20.39 -7.61 -2.03
CA ARG A 578 -20.46 -7.50 -3.49
C ARG A 578 -19.53 -6.44 -4.02
N ASP A 579 -19.12 -6.58 -5.27
CA ASP A 579 -18.21 -5.64 -5.95
C ASP A 579 -16.90 -5.45 -5.18
N GLN A 580 -16.42 -6.51 -4.51
CA GLN A 580 -15.17 -6.45 -3.77
C GLN A 580 -14.00 -6.26 -4.72
N ILE A 581 -13.03 -5.42 -4.29
CA ILE A 581 -11.88 -5.06 -5.12
C ILE A 581 -10.82 -6.14 -5.02
N GLN A 582 -10.33 -6.63 -6.16
CA GLN A 582 -9.22 -7.56 -6.23
C GLN A 582 -8.34 -7.27 -7.45
N ILE A 583 -7.09 -7.78 -7.44
CA ILE A 583 -6.18 -7.70 -8.57
C ILE A 583 -6.71 -8.56 -9.72
N ARG A 584 -6.62 -8.00 -10.91
CA ARG A 584 -6.95 -8.64 -12.18
C ARG A 584 -5.80 -8.51 -13.16
N ASN A 585 -5.54 -9.58 -13.93
CA ASN A 585 -4.71 -9.49 -15.11
C ASN A 585 -5.61 -9.12 -16.31
N VAL A 586 -5.28 -8.03 -16.99
CA VAL A 586 -5.92 -7.61 -18.24
C VAL A 586 -5.08 -8.17 -19.37
N VAL A 587 -5.48 -9.34 -19.84
CA VAL A 587 -4.80 -10.08 -20.92
C VAL A 587 -5.30 -9.59 -22.28
N ASN A 588 -4.43 -9.60 -23.30
CA ASN A 588 -4.73 -9.09 -24.63
C ASN A 588 -5.02 -7.57 -24.65
N ALA A 589 -4.39 -6.82 -23.76
CA ALA A 589 -4.39 -5.37 -23.81
C ALA A 589 -3.26 -4.83 -24.70
N TRP A 590 -3.47 -3.64 -25.25
CA TRP A 590 -2.43 -2.89 -25.95
C TRP A 590 -2.00 -1.68 -25.10
N PRO A 591 -0.71 -1.41 -24.89
CA PRO A 591 0.47 -1.96 -25.62
C PRO A 591 0.96 -3.30 -25.09
N ARG A 592 0.54 -3.74 -23.90
CA ARG A 592 0.90 -5.02 -23.30
C ARG A 592 -0.12 -5.43 -22.24
N ASP A 593 -0.09 -6.69 -21.87
CA ASP A 593 -0.82 -7.19 -20.70
C ASP A 593 -0.36 -6.48 -19.43
N TYR A 594 -1.30 -6.17 -18.55
CA TYR A 594 -1.00 -5.49 -17.31
C TYR A 594 -1.89 -5.97 -16.16
N ARG A 595 -1.44 -5.69 -14.94
CA ARG A 595 -2.18 -6.00 -13.71
C ARG A 595 -2.78 -4.74 -13.12
N THR A 596 -4.03 -4.84 -12.69
CA THR A 596 -4.74 -3.71 -12.08
C THR A 596 -5.77 -4.21 -11.06
N TYR A 597 -6.35 -3.29 -10.31
CA TYR A 597 -7.49 -3.58 -9.42
C TYR A 597 -8.80 -3.50 -10.20
N ASP A 598 -9.79 -4.33 -9.83
CA ASP A 598 -11.15 -4.29 -10.42
C ASP A 598 -12.19 -4.74 -9.40
N ASN A 599 -13.47 -4.34 -9.59
CA ASN A 599 -14.60 -4.69 -8.74
C ASN A 599 -15.27 -5.96 -9.29
N PHE A 600 -14.90 -7.13 -8.83
CA PHE A 600 -15.48 -8.38 -9.34
C PHE A 600 -15.65 -9.50 -8.33
N ASP A 601 -15.12 -9.35 -7.11
CA ASP A 601 -15.21 -10.36 -6.08
C ASP A 601 -16.46 -10.26 -5.22
N PHE A 602 -16.81 -11.37 -4.58
CA PHE A 602 -17.92 -11.46 -3.67
C PHE A 602 -17.56 -12.32 -2.45
N GLY A 603 -18.36 -12.17 -1.39
CA GLY A 603 -18.28 -13.01 -0.21
C GLY A 603 -19.62 -13.06 0.52
N THR A 604 -19.72 -13.99 1.45
CA THR A 604 -20.86 -14.11 2.37
C THR A 604 -20.35 -14.27 3.79
N VAL A 605 -21.02 -13.60 4.72
CA VAL A 605 -20.76 -13.77 6.16
C VAL A 605 -22.08 -14.12 6.83
N LYS A 606 -22.17 -15.27 7.46
CA LYS A 606 -23.37 -15.75 8.16
C LYS A 606 -23.01 -16.17 9.56
N GLY A 607 -23.91 -15.94 10.48
CA GLY A 607 -23.62 -16.25 11.86
C GLY A 607 -24.77 -16.04 12.82
N PHE A 608 -24.41 -16.25 14.05
CA PHE A 608 -25.30 -16.15 15.18
C PHE A 608 -24.56 -15.48 16.34
N THR A 609 -25.23 -14.54 17.00
CA THR A 609 -24.69 -13.86 18.19
C THR A 609 -25.65 -14.02 19.37
N MET A 610 -25.10 -14.37 20.53
CA MET A 610 -25.78 -14.40 21.81
C MET A 610 -25.13 -13.38 22.74
N THR A 611 -25.91 -12.49 23.35
CA THR A 611 -25.42 -11.49 24.31
C THR A 611 -26.26 -11.57 25.58
N PHE A 612 -25.59 -11.77 26.71
CA PHE A 612 -26.19 -11.70 28.04
C PHE A 612 -25.70 -10.40 28.72
N ASP A 613 -26.64 -9.61 29.18
CA ASP A 613 -26.40 -8.37 29.93
C ASP A 613 -26.96 -8.49 31.34
N LEU A 614 -26.12 -8.21 32.35
CA LEU A 614 -26.50 -8.07 33.75
C LEU A 614 -26.22 -6.61 34.18
N ARG A 615 -27.27 -5.85 34.44
CA ARG A 615 -27.14 -4.52 35.05
C ARG A 615 -26.55 -4.66 36.46
N ARG A 616 -25.95 -3.60 36.96
CA ARG A 616 -25.37 -3.61 38.31
C ARG A 616 -26.40 -4.05 39.33
N THR A 617 -26.15 -5.21 39.92
CA THR A 617 -26.98 -5.82 40.97
C THR A 617 -26.05 -6.04 42.16
N GLY A 618 -26.27 -5.25 43.22
CA GLY A 618 -25.27 -5.09 44.25
C GLY A 618 -23.97 -4.54 43.67
N ASN A 619 -22.89 -5.30 43.78
CA ASN A 619 -21.56 -4.86 43.36
C ASN A 619 -21.18 -5.37 41.94
N VAL A 620 -22.00 -6.23 41.30
CA VAL A 620 -21.69 -6.94 40.06
C VAL A 620 -22.39 -6.31 38.86
N TRP A 621 -21.63 -6.08 37.78
CA TRP A 621 -22.11 -5.84 36.45
C TRP A 621 -21.39 -6.81 35.50
N MET A 622 -22.10 -7.37 34.51
CA MET A 622 -21.51 -8.28 33.54
C MET A 622 -22.16 -8.16 32.16
N ARG A 623 -21.33 -8.26 31.14
CA ARG A 623 -21.77 -8.52 29.76
C ARG A 623 -20.99 -9.70 29.21
N ALA A 624 -21.68 -10.68 28.67
CA ALA A 624 -21.07 -11.82 28.00
C ALA A 624 -21.65 -11.94 26.58
N SER A 625 -20.80 -12.08 25.60
CA SER A 625 -21.22 -12.32 24.22
C SER A 625 -20.51 -13.52 23.61
N TYR A 626 -21.26 -14.28 22.82
CA TYR A 626 -20.74 -15.36 21.99
C TYR A 626 -21.19 -15.14 20.56
N THR A 627 -20.23 -15.25 19.62
CA THR A 627 -20.51 -15.18 18.18
C THR A 627 -19.99 -16.44 17.51
N LEU A 628 -20.86 -17.10 16.76
CA LEU A 628 -20.51 -18.12 15.77
C LEU A 628 -20.62 -17.48 14.39
N GLN A 629 -19.53 -17.53 13.61
CA GLN A 629 -19.46 -16.88 12.29
C GLN A 629 -18.83 -17.82 11.26
N PHE A 630 -19.33 -17.77 10.04
CA PHE A 630 -18.74 -18.36 8.84
C PHE A 630 -18.63 -17.28 7.78
N ALA A 631 -17.41 -17.02 7.34
CA ALA A 631 -17.12 -16.02 6.32
C ALA A 631 -16.40 -16.70 5.14
N ASP A 632 -17.08 -16.79 4.01
CA ASP A 632 -16.57 -17.45 2.81
C ASP A 632 -16.66 -16.49 1.61
N GLY A 633 -15.70 -16.55 0.69
CA GLY A 633 -15.69 -15.69 -0.49
C GLY A 633 -14.59 -16.04 -1.47
N THR A 634 -14.48 -15.24 -2.53
CA THR A 634 -13.49 -15.41 -3.60
C THR A 634 -12.16 -14.70 -3.29
N GLY A 635 -12.13 -13.80 -2.29
CA GLY A 635 -10.91 -13.15 -1.82
C GLY A 635 -11.14 -12.35 -0.54
N SER A 636 -10.16 -12.38 0.35
CA SER A 636 -10.20 -11.68 1.64
C SER A 636 -9.78 -10.20 1.53
N GLY A 637 -9.07 -9.89 0.47
CA GLY A 637 -8.58 -8.54 0.20
C GLY A 637 -8.03 -8.42 -1.21
N PRO A 638 -7.68 -7.20 -1.63
CA PRO A 638 -7.32 -6.92 -3.02
C PRO A 638 -6.17 -7.78 -3.57
N ASN A 639 -5.28 -8.22 -2.70
CA ASN A 639 -4.07 -8.96 -3.10
C ASN A 639 -4.17 -10.48 -2.93
N THR A 640 -5.33 -11.03 -2.59
CA THR A 640 -5.48 -12.47 -2.31
C THR A 640 -5.04 -13.36 -3.49
N GLY A 641 -5.34 -12.96 -4.72
CA GLY A 641 -5.00 -13.71 -5.95
C GLY A 641 -3.61 -13.43 -6.53
N ILE A 642 -2.77 -12.58 -5.91
CA ILE A 642 -1.54 -12.06 -6.51
C ILE A 642 -0.55 -13.15 -6.95
N ASN A 643 -0.39 -14.22 -6.17
CA ASN A 643 0.56 -15.29 -6.48
C ASN A 643 0.12 -16.12 -7.71
N LEU A 644 -1.18 -16.34 -7.87
CA LEU A 644 -1.72 -17.00 -9.07
C LEU A 644 -1.49 -16.14 -10.31
N ILE A 645 -1.76 -14.84 -10.20
CA ILE A 645 -1.55 -13.88 -11.29
C ILE A 645 -0.06 -13.76 -11.64
N ASN A 646 0.83 -13.72 -10.65
CA ASN A 646 2.27 -13.66 -10.86
C ASN A 646 2.83 -14.92 -11.55
N SER A 647 2.18 -16.07 -11.35
CA SER A 647 2.53 -17.31 -12.05
C SER A 647 1.92 -17.45 -13.44
N GLY A 648 1.27 -16.40 -13.96
CA GLY A 648 0.62 -16.41 -15.28
C GLY A 648 -0.68 -17.21 -15.34
N GLN A 649 -1.21 -17.63 -14.19
CA GLN A 649 -2.46 -18.38 -14.13
C GLN A 649 -3.65 -17.43 -14.29
N PRO A 650 -4.75 -17.89 -14.89
CA PRO A 650 -5.98 -17.12 -14.95
C PRO A 650 -6.52 -16.83 -13.54
N ASN A 651 -7.32 -15.77 -13.40
CA ASN A 651 -8.00 -15.44 -12.17
C ASN A 651 -9.01 -16.54 -11.78
N LEU A 652 -8.52 -17.58 -11.13
CA LEU A 652 -9.37 -18.67 -10.62
C LEU A 652 -10.15 -18.18 -9.42
N ARG A 653 -11.48 -18.21 -9.52
CA ARG A 653 -12.38 -17.87 -8.43
C ARG A 653 -12.81 -19.14 -7.70
N THR A 654 -12.17 -19.39 -6.58
CA THR A 654 -12.56 -20.48 -5.68
C THR A 654 -13.13 -19.88 -4.41
N ILE A 655 -14.26 -20.38 -3.95
CA ILE A 655 -14.81 -20.01 -2.65
C ILE A 655 -13.96 -20.65 -1.57
N ALA A 656 -13.41 -19.83 -0.68
CA ALA A 656 -12.57 -20.24 0.43
C ALA A 656 -12.93 -19.42 1.69
N PRO A 657 -12.58 -19.91 2.90
CA PRO A 657 -12.72 -19.10 4.10
C PRO A 657 -11.93 -17.79 3.97
N LEU A 658 -12.57 -16.69 4.37
CA LEU A 658 -11.93 -15.36 4.37
C LEU A 658 -10.97 -15.25 5.57
N ASP A 659 -9.91 -14.44 5.44
CA ASP A 659 -8.85 -14.31 6.47
C ASP A 659 -9.38 -13.93 7.86
N PHE A 660 -10.52 -13.25 7.92
CA PHE A 660 -11.19 -12.86 9.15
C PHE A 660 -12.27 -13.87 9.63
N ASP A 661 -12.36 -15.08 9.04
CA ASP A 661 -13.28 -16.16 9.44
C ASP A 661 -12.88 -16.74 10.80
N GLN A 662 -13.17 -15.99 11.87
CA GLN A 662 -13.04 -16.48 13.24
C GLN A 662 -14.34 -17.14 13.66
N ARG A 663 -14.38 -18.49 13.65
CA ARG A 663 -15.63 -19.25 13.83
C ARG A 663 -16.28 -19.06 15.18
N HIS A 664 -15.50 -19.02 16.24
CA HIS A 664 -16.00 -18.85 17.60
C HIS A 664 -15.31 -17.68 18.26
N ARG A 665 -16.09 -16.78 18.82
CA ARG A 665 -15.60 -15.67 19.65
C ARG A 665 -16.48 -15.53 20.89
N ILE A 666 -15.86 -15.59 22.05
CA ILE A 666 -16.48 -15.33 23.34
C ILE A 666 -15.80 -14.11 23.93
N GLN A 667 -16.59 -13.16 24.40
CA GLN A 667 -16.09 -12.00 25.11
C GLN A 667 -16.91 -11.83 26.39
N VAL A 668 -16.24 -11.71 27.53
CA VAL A 668 -16.84 -11.45 28.82
C VAL A 668 -16.22 -10.21 29.43
N THR A 669 -17.06 -9.25 29.77
CA THR A 669 -16.68 -8.08 30.57
C THR A 669 -17.40 -8.19 31.92
N PHE A 670 -16.63 -8.18 32.99
CA PHE A 670 -17.12 -8.29 34.35
C PHE A 670 -16.57 -7.12 35.16
N ASP A 671 -17.43 -6.45 35.89
CA ASP A 671 -17.05 -5.35 36.78
C ASP A 671 -17.61 -5.61 38.18
N TYR A 672 -16.74 -5.61 39.18
CA TYR A 672 -17.08 -5.67 40.58
C TYR A 672 -16.64 -4.37 41.26
N ARG A 673 -17.60 -3.65 41.85
CA ARG A 673 -17.30 -2.32 42.41
C ARG A 673 -18.06 -2.08 43.72
N TYR A 674 -17.34 -1.64 44.71
CA TYR A 674 -17.95 -1.13 45.94
C TYR A 674 -18.45 0.30 45.76
N GLY A 675 -19.62 0.59 46.31
CA GLY A 675 -20.18 1.95 46.36
C GLY A 675 -19.41 2.88 47.27
N GLY A 676 -19.79 4.15 47.28
CA GLY A 676 -19.25 5.16 48.20
C GLY A 676 -20.30 5.66 49.21
N GLY A 677 -19.87 6.09 50.40
CA GLY A 677 -20.75 6.61 51.44
C GLY A 677 -21.76 5.59 51.98
N SER A 678 -23.05 5.94 51.94
CA SER A 678 -24.14 5.04 52.36
C SER A 678 -24.30 3.77 51.54
N ASP A 679 -23.81 3.77 50.29
CA ASP A 679 -23.93 2.65 49.37
C ASP A 679 -22.77 1.65 49.50
N TYR A 680 -21.84 1.90 50.44
CA TYR A 680 -20.75 1.01 50.71
C TYR A 680 -21.24 -0.22 51.50
N ASN A 681 -21.04 -1.40 50.90
CA ASN A 681 -21.44 -2.70 51.45
C ASN A 681 -20.25 -3.65 51.64
N GLY A 682 -19.03 -3.11 51.58
CA GLY A 682 -17.80 -3.92 51.70
C GLY A 682 -17.34 -4.10 53.17
N PRO A 683 -16.22 -4.81 53.36
CA PRO A 683 -15.64 -5.04 54.67
C PRO A 683 -15.08 -3.77 55.28
N VAL A 684 -15.35 -3.57 56.56
CA VAL A 684 -14.74 -2.47 57.36
C VAL A 684 -13.47 -3.00 58.01
N LEU A 685 -12.32 -2.46 57.66
CA LEU A 685 -11.01 -2.86 58.17
C LEU A 685 -10.44 -1.71 59.04
N PHE A 686 -10.05 -1.99 60.25
CA PHE A 686 -9.54 -0.99 61.21
C PHE A 686 -10.48 0.21 61.43
N GLY A 687 -11.81 -0.03 61.37
CA GLY A 687 -12.81 1.01 61.52
C GLY A 687 -12.95 1.96 60.26
N LYS A 688 -12.36 1.61 59.13
CA LYS A 688 -12.42 2.40 57.91
C LYS A 688 -12.91 1.57 56.71
N ASN A 689 -13.61 2.19 55.80
CA ASN A 689 -14.11 1.64 54.57
C ASN A 689 -13.00 1.62 53.50
N ILE A 690 -11.96 0.79 53.67
CA ILE A 690 -10.75 0.82 52.84
C ILE A 690 -11.08 0.53 51.37
N LEU A 691 -12.06 -0.32 51.09
CA LEU A 691 -12.47 -0.71 49.73
C LEU A 691 -13.57 0.19 49.14
N GLU A 692 -13.96 1.27 49.83
CA GLU A 692 -14.95 2.22 49.34
C GLU A 692 -14.50 2.80 47.99
N ARG A 693 -15.41 2.84 46.98
CA ARG A 693 -15.14 3.28 45.61
C ARG A 693 -13.96 2.54 44.93
N MET A 694 -13.70 1.29 45.34
CA MET A 694 -12.73 0.43 44.69
C MET A 694 -13.47 -0.49 43.74
N GLY A 695 -12.90 -0.64 42.54
CA GLY A 695 -13.43 -1.51 41.48
C GLY A 695 -12.39 -2.48 40.94
N MET A 696 -12.88 -3.59 40.42
CA MET A 696 -12.13 -4.57 39.62
C MET A 696 -12.91 -4.78 38.30
N ASN A 697 -12.30 -4.45 37.19
CA ASN A 697 -12.82 -4.74 35.86
C ASN A 697 -12.01 -5.87 35.21
N VAL A 698 -12.70 -6.86 34.68
CA VAL A 698 -12.08 -8.03 33.98
C VAL A 698 -12.66 -8.09 32.58
N VAL A 699 -11.79 -8.12 31.57
CA VAL A 699 -12.16 -8.36 30.18
C VAL A 699 -11.47 -9.62 29.70
N SER A 700 -12.26 -10.65 29.36
CA SER A 700 -11.75 -11.91 28.83
C SER A 700 -12.23 -12.11 27.39
N ILE A 701 -11.31 -12.43 26.50
CA ILE A 701 -11.59 -12.74 25.08
C ILE A 701 -11.03 -14.11 24.79
N LEU A 702 -11.88 -15.00 24.27
CA LEU A 702 -11.52 -16.32 23.78
C LEU A 702 -11.98 -16.42 22.33
N GLY A 703 -11.08 -16.72 21.40
CA GLY A 703 -11.40 -16.85 19.99
C GLY A 703 -10.77 -18.07 19.34
N SER A 704 -11.49 -18.72 18.43
CA SER A 704 -10.88 -19.71 17.56
C SER A 704 -9.86 -19.04 16.65
N GLY A 705 -8.83 -19.78 16.24
CA GLY A 705 -7.83 -19.26 15.29
C GLY A 705 -8.45 -18.86 13.96
N THR A 706 -7.90 -17.81 13.36
CA THR A 706 -8.19 -17.40 11.99
C THR A 706 -7.56 -18.36 10.98
N PRO A 707 -8.07 -18.46 9.74
CA PRO A 707 -7.53 -19.37 8.75
C PRO A 707 -6.19 -18.89 8.18
N TYR A 708 -5.40 -19.84 7.67
CA TYR A 708 -4.22 -19.59 6.86
C TYR A 708 -4.04 -20.67 5.80
N SER A 709 -3.26 -20.37 4.75
CA SER A 709 -2.96 -21.31 3.66
C SER A 709 -1.67 -22.06 3.97
N ARG A 710 -1.70 -23.40 3.94
CA ARG A 710 -0.51 -24.22 4.11
C ARG A 710 0.31 -24.30 2.83
N SER A 711 1.62 -24.49 2.99
CA SER A 711 2.55 -24.77 1.89
C SER A 711 2.88 -26.25 1.82
N SER A 712 2.90 -26.82 0.61
CA SER A 712 3.37 -28.20 0.37
C SER A 712 4.88 -28.31 0.29
N GLN A 713 5.60 -27.19 0.20
CA GLN A 713 7.05 -27.15 0.08
C GLN A 713 7.67 -26.17 1.07
N VAL A 714 8.90 -26.44 1.45
CA VAL A 714 9.72 -25.57 2.28
C VAL A 714 10.20 -24.38 1.46
N VAL A 715 10.03 -23.18 2.00
CA VAL A 715 10.60 -21.94 1.47
C VAL A 715 11.23 -21.15 2.63
N SER A 716 12.23 -20.31 2.34
CA SER A 716 12.86 -19.47 3.36
C SER A 716 11.98 -18.27 3.73
N GLU A 717 10.82 -18.52 4.35
CA GLU A 717 9.86 -17.49 4.73
C GLU A 717 10.46 -16.43 5.67
N ALA A 718 11.36 -16.82 6.56
CA ALA A 718 12.05 -15.90 7.47
C ALA A 718 12.89 -14.84 6.75
N THR A 719 13.29 -15.07 5.50
CA THR A 719 14.02 -14.12 4.66
C THR A 719 13.16 -13.46 3.58
N GLY A 720 11.83 -13.61 3.66
CA GLY A 720 10.87 -12.95 2.77
C GLY A 720 10.51 -13.73 1.51
N ALA A 721 10.89 -15.03 1.38
CA ALA A 721 10.42 -15.84 0.27
C ALA A 721 8.90 -16.05 0.35
N SER A 722 8.20 -15.70 -0.73
CA SER A 722 6.73 -15.74 -0.78
C SER A 722 6.16 -16.73 -1.81
N ASN A 723 7.01 -17.29 -2.68
CA ASN A 723 6.57 -18.24 -3.69
C ASN A 723 6.44 -19.64 -3.08
N TYR A 724 5.23 -20.12 -2.90
CA TYR A 724 4.95 -21.45 -2.35
C TYR A 724 3.79 -22.11 -3.10
N LEU A 725 3.78 -23.44 -3.10
CA LEU A 725 2.67 -24.24 -3.61
C LEU A 725 1.71 -24.56 -2.46
N LEU A 726 0.42 -24.43 -2.72
CA LEU A 726 -0.59 -24.74 -1.71
C LEU A 726 -0.60 -26.23 -1.35
N ASP A 727 -0.77 -26.51 -0.04
CA ASP A 727 -1.12 -27.81 0.49
C ASP A 727 -2.61 -27.79 0.87
N GLY A 728 -3.44 -28.40 0.02
CA GLY A 728 -4.88 -28.36 0.17
C GLY A 728 -5.53 -27.10 -0.44
N THR A 729 -6.46 -26.49 0.28
CA THR A 729 -7.21 -25.31 -0.19
C THR A 729 -6.67 -24.00 0.37
N LEU A 730 -6.96 -22.89 -0.32
CA LEU A 730 -6.71 -21.55 0.20
C LEU A 730 -7.40 -21.40 1.57
N ASN A 731 -6.67 -20.92 2.58
CA ASN A 731 -7.18 -20.76 3.95
C ASN A 731 -7.76 -22.06 4.58
N GLY A 732 -7.23 -23.22 4.16
CA GLY A 732 -7.71 -24.54 4.62
C GLY A 732 -7.28 -24.93 6.04
N ALA A 733 -6.25 -24.30 6.58
CA ALA A 733 -5.76 -24.55 7.95
C ALA A 733 -6.17 -23.41 8.90
N ARG A 734 -6.04 -23.62 10.21
CA ARG A 734 -6.38 -22.62 11.21
C ARG A 734 -5.28 -22.48 12.26
N LEU A 735 -5.08 -21.24 12.70
CA LEU A 735 -4.25 -20.92 13.86
C LEU A 735 -4.85 -21.55 15.14
N PRO A 736 -4.06 -21.73 16.19
CA PRO A 736 -4.55 -22.16 17.51
C PRO A 736 -5.56 -21.17 18.09
N TRP A 737 -6.33 -21.63 19.08
CA TRP A 737 -7.20 -20.77 19.87
C TRP A 737 -6.38 -19.72 20.60
N GLN A 738 -6.95 -18.51 20.69
CA GLN A 738 -6.37 -17.35 21.38
C GLN A 738 -7.19 -17.04 22.63
N PHE A 739 -6.50 -16.74 23.71
CA PHE A 739 -7.11 -16.38 24.98
C PHE A 739 -6.37 -15.22 25.65
N THR A 740 -7.09 -14.15 25.94
CA THR A 740 -6.54 -12.99 26.65
C THR A 740 -7.49 -12.58 27.77
N THR A 741 -6.96 -12.32 28.93
CA THR A 741 -7.71 -11.73 30.05
C THR A 741 -6.96 -10.53 30.59
N ASP A 742 -7.62 -9.40 30.58
CA ASP A 742 -7.13 -8.13 31.12
C ASP A 742 -7.87 -7.82 32.41
N VAL A 743 -7.14 -7.35 33.42
CA VAL A 743 -7.70 -6.98 34.72
C VAL A 743 -7.27 -5.58 35.09
N GLN A 744 -8.23 -4.77 35.48
CA GLN A 744 -7.96 -3.43 36.02
C GLN A 744 -8.52 -3.33 37.42
N PHE A 745 -7.69 -2.97 38.36
CA PHE A 745 -8.09 -2.53 39.68
C PHE A 745 -8.04 -1.01 39.70
N ASP A 746 -9.07 -0.36 40.22
CA ASP A 746 -9.08 1.07 40.40
C ASP A 746 -9.65 1.49 41.77
N LYS A 747 -9.17 2.63 42.26
CA LYS A 747 -9.62 3.26 43.49
C LYS A 747 -9.86 4.75 43.22
N GLU A 748 -11.07 5.21 43.51
CA GLU A 748 -11.40 6.64 43.43
C GLU A 748 -11.34 7.26 44.80
N ILE A 749 -10.65 8.36 44.91
CA ILE A 749 -10.48 9.14 46.13
C ILE A 749 -11.04 10.54 45.87
N PRO A 750 -12.23 10.86 46.42
CA PRO A 750 -12.78 12.20 46.29
C PRO A 750 -11.96 13.19 47.15
N LEU A 751 -11.62 14.29 46.56
CA LEU A 751 -10.88 15.39 47.19
C LEU A 751 -11.76 16.66 47.19
N THR A 752 -11.86 17.30 48.32
CA THR A 752 -12.60 18.55 48.44
C THR A 752 -11.63 19.67 48.79
N PHE A 753 -11.66 20.76 48.05
CA PHE A 753 -10.79 21.92 48.20
C PHE A 753 -11.61 23.17 48.45
N GLY A 754 -11.11 24.08 49.32
CA GLY A 754 -11.52 25.46 49.35
C GLY A 754 -12.77 25.78 50.17
N GLY A 755 -12.90 25.31 51.41
CA GLY A 755 -13.89 25.81 52.37
C GLY A 755 -15.20 24.99 52.43
N GLU A 756 -16.11 25.37 53.34
CA GLU A 756 -17.42 24.72 53.53
C GLU A 756 -18.51 25.42 52.69
N GLY A 757 -19.51 24.67 52.22
CA GLY A 757 -20.68 25.15 51.47
C GLY A 757 -20.44 25.37 49.97
N ASP A 758 -21.11 26.36 49.38
CA ASP A 758 -21.11 26.65 47.92
C ASP A 758 -19.74 27.01 47.32
N LYS A 759 -18.70 27.16 48.12
CA LYS A 759 -17.32 27.42 47.68
C LYS A 759 -16.44 26.19 47.61
N ALA A 760 -16.95 25.03 48.04
CA ALA A 760 -16.21 23.79 47.94
C ALA A 760 -16.09 23.31 46.51
N LYS A 761 -14.86 23.15 46.00
CA LYS A 761 -14.58 22.52 44.73
C LYS A 761 -14.29 21.04 44.97
N SER A 762 -14.93 20.17 44.23
CA SER A 762 -14.69 18.73 44.27
C SER A 762 -13.79 18.31 43.12
N ALA A 763 -12.81 17.44 43.38
CA ALA A 763 -11.99 16.76 42.40
C ALA A 763 -11.92 15.28 42.78
N ASN A 764 -11.64 14.44 41.79
CA ASN A 764 -11.47 13.02 42.01
C ASN A 764 -10.05 12.60 41.58
N LEU A 765 -9.36 11.94 42.52
CA LEU A 765 -8.10 11.26 42.25
C LEU A 765 -8.41 9.78 42.05
N ARG A 766 -8.11 9.27 40.84
CA ARG A 766 -8.25 7.85 40.52
C ARG A 766 -6.86 7.21 40.37
N VAL A 767 -6.59 6.20 41.17
CA VAL A 767 -5.39 5.38 41.06
C VAL A 767 -5.82 4.04 40.50
N PHE A 768 -5.12 3.56 39.44
CA PHE A 768 -5.47 2.29 38.82
C PHE A 768 -4.24 1.44 38.49
N LEU A 769 -4.40 0.12 38.61
CA LEU A 769 -3.46 -0.90 38.19
C LEU A 769 -4.09 -1.69 37.02
N LEU A 770 -3.53 -1.55 35.83
CA LEU A 770 -3.95 -2.30 34.64
C LEU A 770 -2.96 -3.43 34.36
N ILE A 771 -3.46 -4.64 34.32
CA ILE A 771 -2.71 -5.84 33.96
C ILE A 771 -3.32 -6.39 32.68
N THR A 772 -2.62 -6.29 31.57
CA THR A 772 -3.05 -6.92 30.30
C THR A 772 -2.43 -8.32 30.18
N ASN A 773 -3.20 -9.25 29.64
CA ASN A 773 -2.83 -10.66 29.51
C ASN A 773 -2.33 -11.23 30.85
N ILE A 774 -3.19 -11.20 31.90
CA ILE A 774 -2.81 -11.56 33.28
C ILE A 774 -2.23 -12.98 33.38
N PHE A 775 -2.70 -13.91 32.56
CA PHE A 775 -2.21 -15.28 32.54
C PHE A 775 -0.92 -15.47 31.76
N ASN A 776 -0.43 -14.42 31.09
CA ASN A 776 0.72 -14.46 30.19
C ASN A 776 0.59 -15.55 29.12
N THR A 777 -0.61 -15.70 28.56
CA THR A 777 -0.89 -16.69 27.52
C THR A 777 -0.10 -16.34 26.25
N GLU A 778 0.64 -17.29 25.71
CA GLU A 778 1.31 -17.16 24.43
C GLU A 778 0.30 -17.35 23.29
N ASN A 779 -0.33 -16.28 22.85
CA ASN A 779 -1.27 -16.31 21.74
C ASN A 779 -0.51 -16.30 20.41
N ILE A 780 -0.64 -17.34 19.62
CA ILE A 780 -0.03 -17.46 18.31
C ILE A 780 -0.91 -16.69 17.30
N THR A 781 -0.34 -15.64 16.71
CA THR A 781 -1.00 -14.75 15.73
C THR A 781 -0.52 -14.99 14.30
N GLY A 782 0.60 -15.69 14.13
CA GLY A 782 1.16 -16.07 12.84
C GLY A 782 1.95 -17.37 12.92
N VAL A 783 2.01 -18.10 11.82
CA VAL A 783 2.79 -19.34 11.70
C VAL A 783 3.46 -19.41 10.33
N TYR A 784 4.57 -20.12 10.23
CA TYR A 784 5.20 -20.48 8.97
C TYR A 784 4.36 -21.54 8.24
N ARG A 785 4.09 -21.32 6.98
CA ARG A 785 3.06 -22.04 6.21
C ARG A 785 3.33 -23.51 6.01
N TYR A 786 4.59 -23.91 5.87
CA TYR A 786 4.96 -25.32 5.70
C TYR A 786 4.79 -26.12 7.00
N THR A 787 5.33 -25.61 8.09
CA THR A 787 5.36 -26.35 9.38
C THR A 787 4.12 -26.13 10.24
N GLY A 788 3.45 -24.98 10.08
CA GLY A 788 2.41 -24.54 11.04
C GLY A 788 2.98 -24.10 12.37
N SER A 789 4.30 -23.93 12.51
CA SER A 789 4.99 -23.50 13.73
C SER A 789 5.21 -21.98 13.71
N PRO A 790 5.10 -21.27 14.85
CA PRO A 790 5.44 -19.85 14.93
C PRO A 790 6.96 -19.57 14.92
N VAL A 791 7.82 -20.58 15.14
CA VAL A 791 9.27 -20.46 15.36
C VAL A 791 10.11 -21.37 14.44
N ASN A 792 9.51 -22.02 13.45
CA ASN A 792 10.24 -22.93 12.55
C ASN A 792 9.55 -23.01 11.19
N ASP A 793 10.23 -22.58 10.12
CA ASP A 793 9.75 -22.67 8.73
C ASP A 793 10.17 -23.97 8.03
N GLY A 794 11.03 -24.77 8.64
CA GLY A 794 11.56 -26.03 8.09
C GLY A 794 12.79 -25.85 7.19
N PHE A 795 13.18 -24.62 6.84
CA PHE A 795 14.23 -24.34 5.88
C PHE A 795 15.60 -24.83 6.33
N LEU A 796 15.99 -24.55 7.59
CA LEU A 796 17.30 -24.98 8.13
C LEU A 796 17.51 -26.49 8.15
N ALA A 797 16.42 -27.28 8.21
CA ALA A 797 16.50 -28.74 8.18
C ALA A 797 16.83 -29.30 6.78
N GLN A 798 16.55 -28.53 5.73
CA GLN A 798 16.81 -28.93 4.34
C GLN A 798 18.06 -28.24 3.74
N LEU A 799 18.66 -27.29 4.48
CA LEU A 799 19.82 -26.55 4.02
C LEU A 799 21.04 -27.44 3.90
N THR A 800 21.70 -27.43 2.74
CA THR A 800 23.01 -28.04 2.55
C THR A 800 24.11 -27.02 2.88
N ASP A 801 25.03 -27.36 3.77
CA ASP A 801 26.06 -26.45 4.29
C ASP A 801 27.05 -25.98 3.18
N THR A 802 27.13 -26.69 2.06
CA THR A 802 28.04 -26.38 0.95
C THR A 802 27.73 -25.09 0.20
N SER A 803 26.55 -24.48 0.42
CA SER A 803 26.13 -23.25 -0.27
C SER A 803 26.44 -21.95 0.49
N GLN A 804 27.01 -22.07 1.71
CA GLN A 804 27.29 -20.91 2.57
C GLN A 804 28.79 -20.74 2.82
N ILE A 805 29.24 -19.48 2.89
CA ILE A 805 30.64 -19.16 3.21
C ILE A 805 30.95 -19.54 4.66
N ASP A 806 30.04 -19.25 5.59
CA ASP A 806 30.09 -19.66 6.99
C ASP A 806 28.73 -20.28 7.38
N PRO A 807 28.61 -21.63 7.32
CA PRO A 807 27.34 -22.31 7.59
C PRO A 807 26.82 -22.09 9.02
N GLN A 808 27.71 -21.99 10.00
CA GLN A 808 27.30 -21.84 11.41
C GLN A 808 26.77 -20.43 11.66
N SER A 809 27.46 -19.42 11.21
CA SER A 809 26.99 -18.03 11.30
C SER A 809 25.66 -17.83 10.58
N PHE A 810 25.48 -18.43 9.40
CA PHE A 810 24.20 -18.41 8.69
C PHE A 810 23.08 -19.02 9.52
N ARG A 811 23.30 -20.21 10.10
CA ARG A 811 22.29 -20.93 10.92
C ARG A 811 21.90 -20.11 12.14
N ASP A 812 22.86 -19.50 12.82
CA ASP A 812 22.62 -18.67 14.01
C ASP A 812 21.80 -17.43 13.67
N LEU A 813 22.18 -16.70 12.63
CA LEU A 813 21.46 -15.51 12.16
C LEU A 813 20.08 -15.85 11.60
N TYR A 814 19.95 -16.95 10.87
CA TYR A 814 18.66 -17.42 10.39
C TYR A 814 17.75 -17.83 11.56
N GLY A 815 18.29 -18.47 12.60
CA GLY A 815 17.58 -18.82 13.82
C GLY A 815 17.02 -17.60 14.56
N ILE A 816 17.75 -16.48 14.57
CA ILE A 816 17.25 -15.21 15.11
C ILE A 816 16.05 -14.70 14.29
N LYS A 817 16.12 -14.75 12.97
CA LYS A 817 15.04 -14.29 12.09
C LYS A 817 13.78 -15.15 12.19
N ILE A 818 13.93 -16.46 12.33
CA ILE A 818 12.83 -17.40 12.52
C ILE A 818 12.04 -17.12 13.81
N ASN A 819 12.70 -16.65 14.86
CA ASN A 819 12.06 -16.23 16.10
C ASN A 819 11.38 -14.85 15.95
N ASN A 820 10.42 -14.76 15.04
CA ASN A 820 9.71 -13.52 14.75
C ASN A 820 8.70 -13.21 15.88
N PRO A 821 8.90 -12.15 16.67
CA PRO A 821 7.97 -11.78 17.75
C PRO A 821 6.57 -11.43 17.24
N ASN A 822 6.42 -11.04 15.95
CA ASN A 822 5.12 -10.75 15.34
C ASN A 822 4.23 -12.01 15.18
N ASN A 823 4.78 -13.20 15.31
CA ASN A 823 4.01 -14.45 15.34
C ASN A 823 3.29 -14.67 16.67
N PHE A 824 3.50 -13.80 17.65
CA PHE A 824 2.92 -13.89 18.98
C PHE A 824 2.16 -12.61 19.35
N GLY A 825 1.11 -12.79 20.15
CA GLY A 825 0.41 -11.68 20.79
C GLY A 825 1.25 -11.03 21.89
N ALA A 826 0.82 -9.84 22.33
CA ALA A 826 1.54 -9.11 23.38
C ALA A 826 1.63 -9.94 24.69
N PRO A 827 2.79 -10.01 25.35
CA PRO A 827 2.95 -10.64 26.64
C PRO A 827 2.24 -9.84 27.74
N ARG A 828 2.23 -10.38 28.96
CA ARG A 828 1.67 -9.66 30.11
C ARG A 828 2.38 -8.33 30.33
N THR A 829 1.59 -7.26 30.43
CA THR A 829 2.08 -5.95 30.84
C THR A 829 1.36 -5.45 32.08
N ILE A 830 2.07 -4.77 32.94
CA ILE A 830 1.53 -4.21 34.19
C ILE A 830 1.79 -2.70 34.17
N ARG A 831 0.72 -1.90 34.32
CA ARG A 831 0.79 -0.44 34.33
C ARG A 831 0.09 0.11 35.55
N LEU A 832 0.79 0.95 36.31
CA LEU A 832 0.21 1.78 37.35
C LEU A 832 -0.02 3.18 36.81
N GLY A 833 -1.21 3.70 37.02
CA GLY A 833 -1.55 5.04 36.55
C GLY A 833 -2.37 5.83 37.57
N VAL A 834 -2.32 7.14 37.43
CA VAL A 834 -3.07 8.08 38.24
C VAL A 834 -3.76 9.07 37.30
N SER A 835 -5.06 9.31 37.49
CA SER A 835 -5.79 10.39 36.83
C SER A 835 -6.39 11.32 37.86
N PHE A 836 -6.42 12.59 37.52
CA PHE A 836 -6.97 13.66 38.38
C PHE A 836 -8.01 14.41 37.56
N ASP A 837 -9.26 14.35 38.01
CA ASP A 837 -10.41 14.98 37.36
C ASP A 837 -10.92 16.12 38.29
N PHE A 838 -11.01 17.35 37.79
CA PHE A 838 -11.38 18.57 38.54
C PHE A 838 -12.42 19.41 37.81
#